data_b1d0d1d1659783f709cd26f5821bc332
#
_entry.id   b1d0d1d1659783f709cd26f5821bc332
#
_cell.length_a   1.000
_cell.length_b   1.000
_cell.length_c   1.000
_cell.angle_alpha   90.00
_cell.angle_beta   90.00
_cell.angle_gamma   90.00
#
_symmetry.space_group_name_H-M   'P 1'
#
loop_
_entity.id
_entity.type
_entity.pdbx_description
1 polymer ?
#
loop_
_entity_poly.entity_id
_entity_poly.type
_entity_poly.pdbx_seq_one_letter_code
_entity_poly.pdbx_strand_id
1 'polypeptide(L)'
;MGNYTENAQLHHHQQMADPDLLEESSSLLEPSEMGRGAPLRLGFVAGVINRERIPTFERMLWRVCRGNVFLRQAEIENPLEDPVTGDSVHKSVFIIFFQGDQLKNRVKKICEGFRASLYPCPETPQERKEMAAGVNTRIDDLQMVLNQTEDHRQRVLQAAAKTIRVWFIKVRKMKAIYHTLNLCNIDVTQKCLIAEVWCPVADLDSIQFALRRGTEHSGSTVPSILNRMQTNQTPPTYNKTNKFTDGFQNLVDAYGIGSYREINPAPYTIITFPFLFAVMFGDFGHGILMTLFAVWMVVRESRILSQKAENELFTMVFSGRYIILLMGLFSVYTGLIYNDCFSKALNLFGSSWSVRPMFTSPKANWTEDLLKHAPVLQLDPDVNGVFNGPYPIGIDPIWSIATNKLTFLNSFKMKMSVILGIIHMLFGVTLSLLNHIYFKKPLNIYLGFIPEMIFMASLFGYLVILILFKWCAYDAATSKSAPSLLIHFINMFLFNYSDKSLPMLYSGQKGLQCFLVVCAILCVPWMLAVKPIMLRQQYLRRKHLGTHNFGGIRVGNGPTEEDAEIIQHDQLSMHSEEGEEPAVEEVFDFGDVVVHQAIHTIEYCLGCISNTASYLRLWALSLAHAQLSEVLWTMVMHVGLNVRSLGGGILLVFVFAAFSTLTIAILLIMEGLSAFLHALRLHWVEFQNKFYVGTGFKFMPFSFEIIREGRFDD
;
A
#
# COMPACT_ATOMS: atom_id res chain seq x y z
N MET A 1 -6.12 -26.18 -32.95
CA MET A 1 -5.86 -25.57 -34.26
C MET A 1 -6.09 -26.53 -35.45
N GLY A 2 -5.73 -27.77 -35.33
CA GLY A 2 -6.00 -28.74 -36.42
C GLY A 2 -7.47 -28.94 -36.78
N ASN A 3 -8.35 -28.88 -35.80
CA ASN A 3 -9.77 -29.15 -35.97
C ASN A 3 -10.53 -28.11 -36.81
N TYR A 4 -10.06 -26.86 -36.84
CA TYR A 4 -10.70 -25.78 -37.59
C TYR A 4 -10.44 -25.87 -39.09
N THR A 5 -9.25 -26.36 -39.49
CA THR A 5 -8.90 -26.53 -40.89
C THR A 5 -9.73 -27.61 -41.55
N GLU A 6 -9.94 -28.73 -40.84
CA GLU A 6 -10.78 -29.82 -41.29
C GLU A 6 -12.25 -29.42 -41.39
N ASN A 7 -12.78 -28.68 -40.40
CA ASN A 7 -14.15 -28.18 -40.41
C ASN A 7 -14.41 -27.21 -41.57
N ALA A 8 -13.49 -26.32 -41.85
CA ALA A 8 -13.63 -25.39 -42.97
C ALA A 8 -13.65 -26.12 -44.32
N GLN A 9 -12.75 -27.11 -44.49
CA GLN A 9 -12.72 -27.92 -45.68
C GLN A 9 -14.01 -28.78 -45.85
N LEU A 10 -14.52 -29.31 -44.74
CA LEU A 10 -15.76 -30.07 -44.73
C LEU A 10 -16.97 -29.21 -45.10
N HIS A 11 -17.04 -27.97 -44.57
CA HIS A 11 -18.09 -27.02 -44.95
C HIS A 11 -18.01 -26.64 -46.43
N HIS A 12 -16.81 -26.49 -46.98
CA HIS A 12 -16.64 -26.24 -48.41
C HIS A 12 -17.13 -27.43 -49.25
N HIS A 13 -16.82 -28.64 -48.84
CA HIS A 13 -17.30 -29.86 -49.51
C HIS A 13 -18.83 -30.01 -49.40
N GLN A 14 -19.42 -29.68 -48.24
CA GLN A 14 -20.86 -29.73 -48.04
C GLN A 14 -21.60 -28.79 -48.97
N GLN A 15 -21.04 -27.60 -49.21
CA GLN A 15 -21.66 -26.57 -50.04
C GLN A 15 -21.52 -26.88 -51.54
N MET A 16 -20.43 -27.53 -51.94
CA MET A 16 -20.32 -28.07 -53.31
C MET A 16 -21.27 -29.21 -53.56
N ALA A 17 -21.69 -29.92 -52.52
CA ALA A 17 -22.69 -30.96 -52.57
C ALA A 17 -24.12 -30.47 -52.52
N ASP A 18 -24.35 -29.15 -52.57
CA ASP A 18 -25.70 -28.59 -52.56
C ASP A 18 -26.50 -29.06 -53.81
N PRO A 19 -27.65 -29.71 -53.63
CA PRO A 19 -28.41 -30.29 -54.76
C PRO A 19 -28.81 -29.28 -55.78
N ASP A 20 -29.12 -28.04 -55.37
CA ASP A 20 -29.56 -26.97 -56.28
C ASP A 20 -28.45 -26.53 -57.23
N LEU A 21 -27.23 -26.44 -56.75
CA LEU A 21 -26.04 -26.13 -57.54
C LEU A 21 -25.70 -27.26 -58.52
N LEU A 22 -25.82 -28.51 -58.08
CA LEU A 22 -25.62 -29.66 -58.89
C LEU A 22 -26.69 -29.83 -59.98
N GLU A 23 -27.95 -29.49 -59.66
CA GLU A 23 -29.05 -29.46 -60.65
C GLU A 23 -28.86 -28.35 -61.67
N GLU A 24 -28.44 -27.16 -61.26
CA GLU A 24 -28.10 -26.09 -62.20
C GLU A 24 -26.93 -26.44 -63.07
N SER A 25 -25.88 -27.05 -62.47
CA SER A 25 -24.76 -27.55 -63.24
C SER A 25 -25.15 -28.66 -64.22
N SER A 26 -26.04 -29.55 -63.79
CA SER A 26 -26.57 -30.59 -64.68
C SER A 26 -27.44 -30.02 -65.75
N SER A 27 -28.27 -29.04 -65.48
CA SER A 27 -29.08 -28.38 -66.47
C SER A 27 -28.27 -27.61 -67.51
N LEU A 28 -27.13 -27.11 -67.13
CA LEU A 28 -26.18 -26.42 -68.02
C LEU A 28 -25.37 -27.45 -68.90
N LEU A 29 -25.13 -28.65 -68.37
CA LEU A 29 -24.41 -29.68 -69.07
C LEU A 29 -25.33 -30.54 -70.02
N GLU A 30 -26.58 -30.76 -69.62
CA GLU A 30 -27.52 -31.54 -70.39
C GLU A 30 -27.87 -31.00 -71.79
N PRO A 31 -28.02 -29.65 -72.00
CA PRO A 31 -28.26 -29.16 -73.34
C PRO A 31 -27.13 -29.35 -74.31
N SER A 32 -25.87 -29.49 -73.80
CA SER A 32 -24.73 -29.79 -74.67
C SER A 32 -24.63 -31.21 -75.12
N GLU A 33 -25.21 -32.18 -74.41
CA GLU A 33 -25.29 -33.58 -74.82
C GLU A 33 -26.40 -33.85 -75.87
N MET A 34 -27.46 -33.03 -75.91
CA MET A 34 -28.53 -33.21 -76.90
C MET A 34 -28.26 -32.52 -78.24
N GLY A 35 -27.22 -31.78 -78.38
CA GLY A 35 -26.85 -31.06 -79.57
C GLY A 35 -25.83 -31.85 -80.44
N ARG A 36 -26.33 -32.65 -81.36
CA ARG A 36 -25.61 -33.05 -82.57
C ARG A 36 -24.15 -33.48 -82.51
N GLY A 37 -23.81 -34.71 -82.50
CA GLY A 37 -22.85 -35.44 -83.25
C GLY A 37 -21.39 -35.02 -83.39
N ALA A 38 -20.97 -33.93 -82.72
CA ALA A 38 -19.60 -33.55 -82.51
C ALA A 38 -19.38 -33.24 -81.07
N PRO A 39 -18.52 -33.91 -80.34
CA PRO A 39 -18.35 -33.67 -78.89
C PRO A 39 -17.57 -32.42 -78.69
N LEU A 40 -18.24 -31.32 -78.65
CA LEU A 40 -17.72 -30.12 -77.99
C LEU A 40 -17.80 -30.31 -76.45
N ARG A 41 -16.80 -30.98 -75.93
CA ARG A 41 -16.67 -31.13 -74.50
C ARG A 41 -16.22 -29.80 -73.93
N LEU A 42 -17.14 -29.13 -73.30
CA LEU A 42 -16.85 -27.95 -72.46
C LEU A 42 -16.12 -28.43 -71.22
N GLY A 43 -14.86 -28.03 -71.05
CA GLY A 43 -14.18 -28.24 -69.84
C GLY A 43 -14.75 -27.28 -68.77
N PHE A 44 -14.75 -27.69 -67.54
CA PHE A 44 -15.19 -26.82 -66.44
C PHE A 44 -14.27 -26.94 -65.23
N VAL A 45 -14.23 -25.87 -64.45
CA VAL A 45 -13.51 -25.76 -63.18
C VAL A 45 -14.49 -25.23 -62.15
N ALA A 46 -14.61 -25.97 -61.07
CA ALA A 46 -15.46 -25.56 -59.95
C ALA A 46 -14.60 -25.23 -58.73
N GLY A 47 -15.02 -24.24 -57.98
CA GLY A 47 -14.29 -23.83 -56.80
C GLY A 47 -15.08 -22.90 -55.90
N VAL A 48 -14.45 -22.48 -54.84
CA VAL A 48 -15.00 -21.59 -53.82
C VAL A 48 -14.06 -20.38 -53.65
N ILE A 49 -14.63 -19.20 -53.66
CA ILE A 49 -13.90 -17.94 -53.51
C ILE A 49 -14.60 -17.01 -52.50
N ASN A 50 -13.87 -16.08 -51.93
CA ASN A 50 -14.44 -15.07 -51.05
C ASN A 50 -15.42 -14.19 -51.83
N ARG A 51 -16.59 -13.93 -51.26
CA ARG A 51 -17.64 -13.13 -51.89
C ARG A 51 -17.20 -11.73 -52.29
N GLU A 52 -16.34 -11.12 -51.54
CA GLU A 52 -15.80 -9.78 -51.81
C GLU A 52 -14.93 -9.73 -53.08
N ARG A 53 -14.30 -10.81 -53.43
CA ARG A 53 -13.36 -10.89 -54.59
C ARG A 53 -14.05 -11.26 -55.90
N ILE A 54 -15.31 -11.63 -55.87
CA ILE A 54 -16.04 -12.11 -57.05
C ILE A 54 -16.10 -11.07 -58.16
N PRO A 55 -16.45 -9.79 -57.92
CA PRO A 55 -16.50 -8.81 -59.01
C PRO A 55 -15.16 -8.63 -59.69
N THR A 56 -14.08 -8.58 -58.95
CA THR A 56 -12.73 -8.44 -59.48
C THR A 56 -12.29 -9.69 -60.20
N PHE A 57 -12.62 -10.84 -59.65
CA PHE A 57 -12.35 -12.16 -60.28
C PHE A 57 -13.06 -12.32 -61.60
N GLU A 58 -14.34 -11.95 -61.69
CA GLU A 58 -15.13 -12.00 -62.91
C GLU A 58 -14.55 -11.07 -63.99
N ARG A 59 -14.19 -9.85 -63.64
CA ARG A 59 -13.55 -8.90 -64.54
C ARG A 59 -12.23 -9.42 -65.08
N MET A 60 -11.41 -9.99 -64.21
CA MET A 60 -10.11 -10.53 -64.59
C MET A 60 -10.22 -11.71 -65.53
N LEU A 61 -11.15 -12.64 -65.26
CA LEU A 61 -11.44 -13.77 -66.14
C LEU A 61 -11.90 -13.29 -67.54
N TRP A 62 -12.81 -12.34 -67.57
CA TRP A 62 -13.32 -11.79 -68.83
C TRP A 62 -12.21 -11.16 -69.67
N ARG A 63 -11.35 -10.40 -69.03
CA ARG A 63 -10.24 -9.71 -69.72
C ARG A 63 -9.18 -10.67 -70.24
N VAL A 64 -8.75 -11.64 -69.40
CA VAL A 64 -7.69 -12.55 -69.74
C VAL A 64 -8.13 -13.58 -70.76
N CYS A 65 -9.35 -14.09 -70.67
CA CYS A 65 -9.92 -15.09 -71.54
C CYS A 65 -10.68 -14.52 -72.74
N ARG A 66 -10.73 -13.19 -72.94
CA ARG A 66 -11.35 -12.50 -74.04
C ARG A 66 -12.82 -12.88 -74.29
N GLY A 67 -13.56 -13.09 -73.21
CA GLY A 67 -14.97 -13.46 -73.28
C GLY A 67 -15.27 -14.91 -73.66
N ASN A 68 -14.29 -15.77 -73.78
CA ASN A 68 -14.45 -17.20 -74.09
C ASN A 68 -14.74 -18.10 -72.89
N VAL A 69 -15.07 -17.50 -71.77
CA VAL A 69 -15.36 -18.22 -70.49
C VAL A 69 -16.76 -17.81 -70.01
N PHE A 70 -17.49 -18.79 -69.49
CA PHE A 70 -18.78 -18.52 -68.85
C PHE A 70 -18.64 -18.84 -67.38
N LEU A 71 -18.90 -17.84 -66.54
CA LEU A 71 -18.87 -17.94 -65.10
C LEU A 71 -20.30 -17.91 -64.52
N ARG A 72 -20.58 -18.86 -63.66
CA ARG A 72 -21.81 -18.88 -62.88
C ARG A 72 -21.42 -19.03 -61.42
N GLN A 73 -22.12 -18.26 -60.56
CA GLN A 73 -21.85 -18.23 -59.15
C GLN A 73 -23.13 -18.45 -58.34
N ALA A 74 -22.96 -19.03 -57.15
CA ALA A 74 -24.01 -19.13 -56.16
C ALA A 74 -23.43 -18.73 -54.79
N GLU A 75 -24.22 -17.96 -54.05
CA GLU A 75 -23.79 -17.51 -52.73
C GLU A 75 -24.04 -18.60 -51.69
N ILE A 76 -23.10 -18.74 -50.77
CA ILE A 76 -23.23 -19.62 -49.63
C ILE A 76 -23.92 -18.82 -48.52
N GLU A 77 -25.10 -19.26 -48.05
CA GLU A 77 -25.91 -18.53 -47.07
C GLU A 77 -25.24 -18.45 -45.72
N ASN A 78 -24.56 -19.50 -45.28
CA ASN A 78 -23.93 -19.54 -43.97
C ASN A 78 -22.48 -19.05 -44.04
N PRO A 79 -22.03 -18.19 -43.11
CA PRO A 79 -20.64 -17.82 -43.05
C PRO A 79 -19.78 -19.02 -42.65
N LEU A 80 -18.62 -19.15 -43.30
CA LEU A 80 -17.65 -20.18 -42.98
C LEU A 80 -16.52 -19.62 -42.15
N GLU A 81 -15.98 -20.41 -41.27
CA GLU A 81 -14.81 -20.02 -40.48
C GLU A 81 -13.52 -20.18 -41.28
N ASP A 82 -12.67 -19.18 -41.26
CA ASP A 82 -11.35 -19.26 -41.83
C ASP A 82 -10.46 -20.18 -40.97
N PRO A 83 -9.87 -21.24 -41.54
CA PRO A 83 -9.03 -22.17 -40.78
C PRO A 83 -7.75 -21.52 -40.18
N VAL A 84 -7.29 -20.40 -40.73
CA VAL A 84 -6.06 -19.73 -40.31
C VAL A 84 -6.33 -18.67 -39.25
N THR A 85 -7.38 -17.85 -39.43
CA THR A 85 -7.67 -16.71 -38.56
C THR A 85 -8.85 -16.96 -37.62
N GLY A 86 -9.70 -17.93 -37.86
CA GLY A 86 -10.90 -18.19 -37.10
C GLY A 86 -12.04 -17.20 -37.32
N ASP A 87 -11.87 -16.28 -38.28
CA ASP A 87 -12.90 -15.25 -38.59
C ASP A 87 -13.99 -15.83 -39.49
N SER A 88 -15.22 -15.32 -39.32
CA SER A 88 -16.33 -15.67 -40.21
C SER A 88 -16.15 -15.01 -41.57
N VAL A 89 -16.07 -15.80 -42.62
CA VAL A 89 -15.89 -15.34 -44.00
C VAL A 89 -17.07 -15.80 -44.85
N HIS A 90 -17.62 -14.87 -45.61
CA HIS A 90 -18.64 -15.19 -46.61
C HIS A 90 -17.98 -15.63 -47.90
N LYS A 91 -18.34 -16.79 -48.38
CA LYS A 91 -17.80 -17.37 -49.60
C LYS A 91 -18.91 -17.69 -50.61
N SER A 92 -18.53 -17.79 -51.86
CA SER A 92 -19.44 -18.16 -52.95
C SER A 92 -18.83 -19.28 -53.78
N VAL A 93 -19.68 -20.19 -54.20
CA VAL A 93 -19.31 -21.27 -55.08
C VAL A 93 -19.42 -20.77 -56.53
N PHE A 94 -18.44 -21.08 -57.33
CA PHE A 94 -18.44 -20.72 -58.73
C PHE A 94 -18.14 -21.94 -59.61
N ILE A 95 -18.64 -21.89 -60.82
CA ILE A 95 -18.26 -22.84 -61.87
C ILE A 95 -17.92 -22.06 -63.13
N ILE A 96 -16.81 -22.42 -63.77
CA ILE A 96 -16.32 -21.74 -64.95
C ILE A 96 -16.31 -22.79 -66.08
N PHE A 97 -17.00 -22.45 -67.17
CA PHE A 97 -16.99 -23.26 -68.37
C PHE A 97 -16.04 -22.66 -69.41
N PHE A 98 -15.22 -23.49 -70.00
CA PHE A 98 -14.23 -23.08 -71.00
C PHE A 98 -14.05 -24.16 -72.03
N GLN A 99 -13.41 -23.82 -73.17
CA GLN A 99 -13.09 -24.76 -74.26
C GLN A 99 -11.58 -24.66 -74.50
N GLY A 100 -10.91 -25.81 -74.39
CA GLY A 100 -9.48 -25.99 -74.69
C GLY A 100 -8.57 -25.96 -73.46
N ASP A 101 -7.45 -26.71 -73.60
CA ASP A 101 -6.50 -26.90 -72.48
C ASP A 101 -5.70 -25.63 -72.10
N GLN A 102 -5.47 -24.76 -73.09
CA GLN A 102 -4.76 -23.49 -72.81
C GLN A 102 -5.55 -22.57 -71.90
N LEU A 103 -6.85 -22.48 -72.15
CA LEU A 103 -7.77 -21.73 -71.28
C LEU A 103 -7.86 -22.33 -69.87
N LYS A 104 -7.81 -23.65 -69.79
CA LYS A 104 -7.80 -24.36 -68.51
C LYS A 104 -6.64 -23.93 -67.62
N ASN A 105 -5.44 -23.89 -68.18
CA ASN A 105 -4.24 -23.46 -67.44
C ASN A 105 -4.32 -22.01 -67.01
N ARG A 106 -4.82 -21.14 -67.89
CA ARG A 106 -5.01 -19.73 -67.57
C ARG A 106 -6.04 -19.51 -66.47
N VAL A 107 -7.17 -20.21 -66.53
CA VAL A 107 -8.22 -20.16 -65.52
C VAL A 107 -7.69 -20.66 -64.17
N LYS A 108 -6.94 -21.77 -64.16
CA LYS A 108 -6.33 -22.27 -62.94
C LYS A 108 -5.34 -21.28 -62.33
N LYS A 109 -4.52 -20.63 -63.13
CA LYS A 109 -3.59 -19.58 -62.63
C LYS A 109 -4.30 -18.38 -62.04
N ILE A 110 -5.40 -17.96 -62.66
CA ILE A 110 -6.21 -16.87 -62.14
C ILE A 110 -6.86 -17.27 -60.81
N CYS A 111 -7.39 -18.48 -60.72
CA CYS A 111 -7.96 -19.00 -59.48
C CYS A 111 -6.92 -19.06 -58.36
N GLU A 112 -5.71 -19.49 -58.64
CA GLU A 112 -4.60 -19.50 -57.66
C GLU A 112 -4.23 -18.08 -57.23
N GLY A 113 -4.22 -17.10 -58.16
CA GLY A 113 -3.91 -15.72 -57.84
C GLY A 113 -4.95 -15.08 -56.91
N PHE A 114 -6.21 -15.46 -57.03
CA PHE A 114 -7.28 -15.02 -56.16
C PHE A 114 -7.48 -15.90 -54.92
N ARG A 115 -6.63 -16.91 -54.72
CA ARG A 115 -6.68 -17.88 -53.61
C ARG A 115 -8.03 -18.61 -53.53
N ALA A 116 -8.60 -18.92 -54.69
CA ALA A 116 -9.79 -19.73 -54.76
C ALA A 116 -9.41 -21.22 -54.55
N SER A 117 -10.22 -21.92 -53.78
CA SER A 117 -10.07 -23.37 -53.59
C SER A 117 -10.78 -24.11 -54.72
N LEU A 118 -10.04 -24.90 -55.49
CA LEU A 118 -10.58 -25.67 -56.58
C LEU A 118 -10.96 -27.08 -56.11
N TYR A 119 -12.11 -27.57 -56.51
CA TYR A 119 -12.61 -28.90 -56.14
C TYR A 119 -12.95 -29.70 -57.37
N PRO A 120 -12.75 -31.02 -57.37
CA PRO A 120 -13.16 -31.90 -58.48
C PRO A 120 -14.69 -31.99 -58.53
N CYS A 121 -15.26 -31.82 -59.71
CA CYS A 121 -16.69 -32.00 -59.94
C CYS A 121 -16.89 -33.00 -61.02
N PRO A 122 -17.59 -34.15 -60.79
CA PRO A 122 -17.87 -35.17 -61.81
C PRO A 122 -18.77 -34.66 -62.91
N GLU A 123 -18.64 -35.22 -64.08
CA GLU A 123 -19.42 -34.80 -65.26
C GLU A 123 -20.83 -35.34 -65.27
N THR A 124 -21.08 -36.52 -64.68
CA THR A 124 -22.40 -37.15 -64.68
C THR A 124 -23.20 -36.84 -63.46
N PRO A 125 -24.53 -36.62 -63.56
CA PRO A 125 -25.36 -36.33 -62.40
C PRO A 125 -25.35 -37.37 -61.31
N GLN A 126 -25.22 -38.66 -61.71
CA GLN A 126 -25.19 -39.80 -60.80
C GLN A 126 -23.91 -39.82 -59.96
N GLU A 127 -22.77 -39.57 -60.57
CA GLU A 127 -21.47 -39.47 -59.87
C GLU A 127 -21.43 -38.30 -58.93
N ARG A 128 -22.06 -37.17 -59.31
CA ARG A 128 -22.19 -36.01 -58.45
C ARG A 128 -23.01 -36.31 -57.19
N LYS A 129 -24.13 -37.05 -57.34
CA LYS A 129 -24.95 -37.48 -56.20
C LYS A 129 -24.21 -38.43 -55.28
N GLU A 130 -23.47 -39.40 -55.86
CA GLU A 130 -22.63 -40.34 -55.10
C GLU A 130 -21.54 -39.59 -54.31
N MET A 131 -20.90 -38.66 -54.97
CA MET A 131 -19.88 -37.84 -54.35
C MET A 131 -20.47 -36.97 -53.24
N ALA A 132 -21.62 -36.34 -53.43
CA ALA A 132 -22.33 -35.58 -52.43
C ALA A 132 -22.71 -36.43 -51.22
N ALA A 133 -23.24 -37.64 -51.48
CA ALA A 133 -23.54 -38.59 -50.41
C ALA A 133 -22.30 -38.98 -49.61
N GLY A 134 -21.19 -39.25 -50.30
CA GLY A 134 -19.91 -39.61 -49.69
C GLY A 134 -19.35 -38.48 -48.84
N VAL A 135 -19.43 -37.23 -49.32
CA VAL A 135 -18.98 -36.05 -48.56
C VAL A 135 -19.87 -35.83 -47.33
N ASN A 136 -21.18 -35.95 -47.47
CA ASN A 136 -22.12 -35.83 -46.37
C ASN A 136 -21.85 -36.88 -45.28
N THR A 137 -21.60 -38.13 -45.70
CA THR A 137 -21.24 -39.21 -44.77
C THR A 137 -19.94 -38.88 -44.00
N ARG A 138 -18.94 -38.39 -44.72
CA ARG A 138 -17.70 -37.95 -44.08
C ARG A 138 -17.91 -36.79 -43.09
N ILE A 139 -18.75 -35.83 -43.47
CA ILE A 139 -19.07 -34.71 -42.58
C ILE A 139 -19.74 -35.22 -41.30
N ASP A 140 -20.71 -36.10 -41.42
CA ASP A 140 -21.42 -36.71 -40.29
C ASP A 140 -20.46 -37.51 -39.41
N ASP A 141 -19.59 -38.32 -40.01
CA ASP A 141 -18.58 -39.10 -39.28
C ASP A 141 -17.62 -38.19 -38.52
N LEU A 142 -17.11 -37.13 -39.15
CA LEU A 142 -16.21 -36.18 -38.53
C LEU A 142 -16.91 -35.36 -37.46
N GLN A 143 -18.17 -35.00 -37.68
CA GLN A 143 -18.97 -34.30 -36.66
C GLN A 143 -19.16 -35.20 -35.45
N MET A 144 -19.42 -36.48 -35.65
CA MET A 144 -19.52 -37.44 -34.55
C MET A 144 -18.20 -37.57 -33.78
N VAL A 145 -17.08 -37.65 -34.50
CA VAL A 145 -15.75 -37.69 -33.88
C VAL A 145 -15.47 -36.41 -33.10
N LEU A 146 -15.81 -35.23 -33.66
CA LEU A 146 -15.65 -33.94 -32.94
C LEU A 146 -16.50 -33.89 -31.69
N ASN A 147 -17.77 -34.34 -31.76
CA ASN A 147 -18.63 -34.39 -30.59
C ASN A 147 -18.08 -35.31 -29.51
N GLN A 148 -17.59 -36.49 -29.89
CA GLN A 148 -16.95 -37.41 -28.96
C GLN A 148 -15.69 -36.81 -28.34
N THR A 149 -14.88 -36.13 -29.14
CA THR A 149 -13.67 -35.44 -28.65
C THR A 149 -14.02 -34.33 -27.70
N GLU A 150 -15.06 -33.55 -28.03
CA GLU A 150 -15.55 -32.47 -27.14
C GLU A 150 -16.09 -33.02 -25.82
N ASP A 151 -16.87 -34.12 -25.88
CA ASP A 151 -17.36 -34.77 -24.66
C ASP A 151 -16.22 -35.33 -23.83
N HIS A 152 -15.22 -35.91 -24.48
CA HIS A 152 -14.03 -36.37 -23.78
C HIS A 152 -13.26 -35.23 -23.16
N ARG A 153 -13.09 -34.13 -23.90
CA ARG A 153 -12.46 -32.92 -23.41
C ARG A 153 -13.19 -32.38 -22.15
N GLN A 154 -14.51 -32.29 -22.22
CA GLN A 154 -15.34 -31.84 -21.09
C GLN A 154 -15.20 -32.77 -19.88
N ARG A 155 -15.20 -34.06 -20.06
CA ARG A 155 -15.00 -35.01 -18.96
C ARG A 155 -13.63 -34.89 -18.33
N VAL A 156 -12.58 -34.75 -19.15
CA VAL A 156 -11.21 -34.56 -18.67
C VAL A 156 -11.09 -33.26 -17.91
N LEU A 157 -11.66 -32.16 -18.44
CA LEU A 157 -11.64 -30.86 -17.79
C LEU A 157 -12.40 -30.86 -16.45
N GLN A 158 -13.56 -31.54 -16.41
CA GLN A 158 -14.32 -31.66 -15.16
C GLN A 158 -13.57 -32.50 -14.12
N ALA A 159 -12.95 -33.60 -14.55
CA ALA A 159 -12.12 -34.39 -13.65
C ALA A 159 -10.90 -33.62 -13.15
N ALA A 160 -10.27 -32.83 -14.03
CA ALA A 160 -9.13 -32.00 -13.66
C ALA A 160 -9.55 -30.84 -12.77
N ALA A 161 -10.73 -30.25 -12.99
CA ALA A 161 -11.23 -29.12 -12.19
C ALA A 161 -11.38 -29.47 -10.70
N LYS A 162 -11.68 -30.70 -10.38
CA LYS A 162 -11.78 -31.16 -8.98
C LYS A 162 -10.45 -31.16 -8.27
N THR A 163 -9.36 -31.40 -8.99
CA THR A 163 -8.03 -31.62 -8.41
C THR A 163 -7.03 -30.56 -8.83
N ILE A 164 -7.40 -29.63 -9.70
CA ILE A 164 -6.48 -28.61 -10.24
C ILE A 164 -5.87 -27.74 -9.15
N ARG A 165 -6.64 -27.38 -8.13
CA ARG A 165 -6.14 -26.59 -6.99
C ARG A 165 -5.06 -27.35 -6.22
N VAL A 166 -5.29 -28.62 -6.00
CA VAL A 166 -4.31 -29.48 -5.28
C VAL A 166 -3.03 -29.61 -6.12
N TRP A 167 -3.16 -29.82 -7.42
CA TRP A 167 -2.00 -29.90 -8.33
C TRP A 167 -1.24 -28.58 -8.38
N PHE A 168 -1.96 -27.48 -8.48
CA PHE A 168 -1.36 -26.15 -8.51
C PHE A 168 -0.54 -25.87 -7.26
N ILE A 169 -1.10 -26.18 -6.09
CA ILE A 169 -0.40 -26.02 -4.81
C ILE A 169 0.83 -26.95 -4.75
N LYS A 170 0.68 -28.20 -5.15
CA LYS A 170 1.81 -29.17 -5.18
C LYS A 170 2.93 -28.71 -6.11
N VAL A 171 2.59 -28.24 -7.31
CA VAL A 171 3.57 -27.76 -8.27
C VAL A 171 4.29 -26.52 -7.74
N ARG A 172 3.56 -25.59 -7.13
CA ARG A 172 4.17 -24.41 -6.51
C ARG A 172 5.11 -24.78 -5.38
N LYS A 173 4.71 -25.71 -4.53
CA LYS A 173 5.59 -26.22 -3.46
C LYS A 173 6.86 -26.85 -4.03
N MET A 174 6.74 -27.69 -5.04
CA MET A 174 7.89 -28.30 -5.71
C MET A 174 8.80 -27.24 -6.34
N LYS A 175 8.22 -26.27 -7.04
CA LYS A 175 8.99 -25.17 -7.64
C LYS A 175 9.74 -24.38 -6.58
N ALA A 176 9.11 -24.08 -5.44
CA ALA A 176 9.75 -23.36 -4.35
C ALA A 176 10.89 -24.17 -3.72
N ILE A 177 10.69 -25.47 -3.54
CA ILE A 177 11.74 -26.37 -3.03
C ILE A 177 12.95 -26.38 -3.98
N TYR A 178 12.72 -26.54 -5.28
CA TYR A 178 13.81 -26.53 -6.27
C TYR A 178 14.48 -25.16 -6.38
N HIS A 179 13.72 -24.08 -6.30
CA HIS A 179 14.30 -22.75 -6.27
C HIS A 179 15.22 -22.55 -5.06
N THR A 180 14.79 -23.02 -3.88
CA THR A 180 15.61 -22.97 -2.67
C THR A 180 16.85 -23.84 -2.80
N LEU A 181 16.73 -25.03 -3.39
CA LEU A 181 17.86 -25.91 -3.65
C LEU A 181 18.86 -25.30 -4.64
N ASN A 182 18.41 -24.52 -5.61
CA ASN A 182 19.31 -23.82 -6.54
C ASN A 182 20.15 -22.74 -5.89
N LEU A 183 19.73 -22.23 -4.74
CA LEU A 183 20.54 -21.29 -3.95
C LEU A 183 21.66 -21.99 -3.20
N CYS A 184 21.60 -23.30 -3.05
CA CYS A 184 22.61 -24.11 -2.39
C CYS A 184 23.76 -24.45 -3.35
N ASN A 185 24.96 -24.62 -2.80
CA ASN A 185 26.09 -25.09 -3.57
C ASN A 185 26.10 -26.62 -3.62
N ILE A 186 26.39 -27.16 -4.80
CA ILE A 186 26.53 -28.60 -4.99
C ILE A 186 28.03 -28.93 -5.05
N ASP A 187 28.49 -29.79 -4.14
CA ASP A 187 29.81 -30.37 -4.22
C ASP A 187 29.76 -31.62 -5.10
N VAL A 188 30.31 -31.50 -6.32
CA VAL A 188 30.26 -32.59 -7.33
C VAL A 188 31.13 -33.77 -6.90
N THR A 189 32.23 -33.53 -6.15
CA THR A 189 33.11 -34.57 -5.72
C THR A 189 32.55 -35.45 -4.60
N GLN A 190 31.81 -34.84 -3.68
CA GLN A 190 31.19 -35.53 -2.55
C GLN A 190 29.68 -35.82 -2.76
N LYS A 191 29.12 -35.34 -3.83
CA LYS A 191 27.67 -35.50 -4.16
C LYS A 191 26.73 -35.02 -3.04
N CYS A 192 27.06 -33.91 -2.40
CA CYS A 192 26.27 -33.33 -1.33
C CYS A 192 25.92 -31.88 -1.62
N LEU A 193 24.82 -31.41 -1.02
CA LEU A 193 24.42 -30.01 -1.04
C LEU A 193 24.97 -29.32 0.19
N ILE A 194 25.62 -28.19 -0.03
CA ILE A 194 26.16 -27.34 1.05
C ILE A 194 25.40 -26.03 0.98
N ALA A 195 24.80 -25.65 2.09
CA ALA A 195 24.05 -24.39 2.22
C ALA A 195 24.40 -23.68 3.51
N GLU A 196 24.51 -22.38 3.43
CA GLU A 196 24.66 -21.50 4.57
C GLU A 196 23.35 -20.75 4.79
N VAL A 197 22.78 -20.88 5.98
CA VAL A 197 21.50 -20.28 6.30
C VAL A 197 21.55 -19.62 7.69
N TRP A 198 20.75 -18.62 7.86
CA TRP A 198 20.53 -18.00 9.16
C TRP A 198 19.41 -18.72 9.90
N CYS A 199 19.62 -19.05 11.15
CA CYS A 199 18.61 -19.68 11.99
C CYS A 199 18.70 -19.17 13.43
N PRO A 200 17.59 -19.21 14.20
CA PRO A 200 17.62 -18.86 15.61
C PRO A 200 18.46 -19.85 16.43
N VAL A 201 19.29 -19.32 17.31
CA VAL A 201 20.14 -20.17 18.18
C VAL A 201 19.32 -21.03 19.14
N ALA A 202 18.21 -20.49 19.62
CA ALA A 202 17.31 -21.21 20.53
C ALA A 202 16.69 -22.48 19.91
N ASP A 203 16.54 -22.49 18.59
CA ASP A 203 15.87 -23.55 17.85
C ASP A 203 16.84 -24.54 17.17
N LEU A 204 18.13 -24.48 17.49
CA LEU A 204 19.14 -25.37 16.87
C LEU A 204 18.81 -26.85 17.07
N ASP A 205 18.39 -27.24 18.27
CA ASP A 205 18.03 -28.62 18.59
C ASP A 205 16.81 -29.07 17.77
N SER A 206 15.81 -28.20 17.64
CA SER A 206 14.62 -28.46 16.85
C SER A 206 14.95 -28.61 15.36
N ILE A 207 15.86 -27.78 14.83
CA ILE A 207 16.32 -27.85 13.44
C ILE A 207 17.07 -29.15 13.20
N GLN A 208 17.95 -29.56 14.13
CA GLN A 208 18.70 -30.79 14.04
C GLN A 208 17.78 -32.01 14.05
N PHE A 209 16.75 -31.98 14.91
CA PHE A 209 15.72 -33.02 14.96
C PHE A 209 14.93 -33.06 13.64
N ALA A 210 14.54 -31.91 13.08
CA ALA A 210 13.84 -31.82 11.81
C ALA A 210 14.66 -32.34 10.65
N LEU A 211 15.96 -32.08 10.62
CA LEU A 211 16.89 -32.63 9.60
C LEU A 211 17.00 -34.14 9.71
N ARG A 212 17.09 -34.67 10.92
CA ARG A 212 17.11 -36.13 11.17
C ARG A 212 15.83 -36.78 10.68
N ARG A 213 14.70 -36.17 11.03
CA ARG A 213 13.37 -36.66 10.60
C ARG A 213 13.22 -36.62 9.08
N GLY A 214 13.67 -35.56 8.43
CA GLY A 214 13.67 -35.44 6.98
C GLY A 214 14.56 -36.49 6.31
N THR A 215 15.71 -36.78 6.87
CA THR A 215 16.60 -37.83 6.38
C THR A 215 15.96 -39.22 6.50
N GLU A 216 15.28 -39.52 7.59
CA GLU A 216 14.54 -40.77 7.77
C GLU A 216 13.40 -40.91 6.74
N HIS A 217 12.64 -39.85 6.51
CA HIS A 217 11.56 -39.85 5.52
C HIS A 217 12.05 -40.00 4.09
N SER A 218 13.24 -39.48 3.76
CA SER A 218 13.82 -39.63 2.43
C SER A 218 14.38 -41.00 2.15
N GLY A 219 14.53 -41.84 3.19
CA GLY A 219 15.14 -43.17 3.08
C GLY A 219 16.66 -43.14 2.87
N SER A 220 17.29 -41.99 3.05
CA SER A 220 18.75 -41.85 2.95
C SER A 220 19.45 -42.45 4.18
N THR A 221 20.55 -43.14 3.96
CA THR A 221 21.40 -43.66 5.04
C THR A 221 22.43 -42.66 5.55
N VAL A 222 22.66 -41.59 4.79
CA VAL A 222 23.62 -40.55 5.15
C VAL A 222 22.90 -39.45 5.94
N PRO A 223 23.31 -39.19 7.19
CA PRO A 223 22.67 -38.14 7.99
C PRO A 223 23.05 -36.75 7.50
N SER A 224 22.13 -35.79 7.60
CA SER A 224 22.39 -34.36 7.40
C SER A 224 23.17 -33.82 8.58
N ILE A 225 24.22 -33.05 8.29
CA ILE A 225 25.11 -32.49 9.30
C ILE A 225 24.79 -30.99 9.43
N LEU A 226 24.54 -30.53 10.66
CA LEU A 226 24.38 -29.13 10.98
C LEU A 226 25.54 -28.64 11.78
N ASN A 227 26.32 -27.71 11.22
CA ASN A 227 27.46 -27.08 11.87
C ASN A 227 27.17 -25.61 12.11
N ARG A 228 27.39 -25.17 13.34
CA ARG A 228 27.33 -23.74 13.65
C ARG A 228 28.61 -23.06 13.17
N MET A 229 28.46 -22.07 12.29
CA MET A 229 29.58 -21.28 11.78
C MET A 229 29.59 -19.90 12.44
N GLN A 230 30.77 -19.41 12.71
CA GLN A 230 30.95 -18.01 13.11
C GLN A 230 31.17 -17.15 11.86
N THR A 231 30.45 -16.06 11.78
CA THR A 231 30.54 -15.13 10.67
C THR A 231 30.59 -13.70 11.18
N ASN A 232 31.23 -12.83 10.42
CA ASN A 232 31.28 -11.40 10.69
C ASN A 232 30.14 -10.63 10.02
N GLN A 233 29.31 -11.31 9.22
CA GLN A 233 28.17 -10.70 8.57
C GLN A 233 27.06 -10.40 9.56
N THR A 234 26.35 -9.31 9.33
CA THR A 234 25.21 -8.91 10.15
C THR A 234 24.04 -9.86 9.90
N PRO A 235 23.50 -10.51 10.94
CA PRO A 235 22.34 -11.37 10.76
C PRO A 235 21.09 -10.60 10.34
N PRO A 236 20.10 -11.27 9.72
CA PRO A 236 18.83 -10.67 9.44
C PRO A 236 18.04 -10.41 10.74
N THR A 237 17.16 -9.43 10.69
CA THR A 237 16.33 -9.02 11.82
C THR A 237 15.05 -9.83 11.87
N TYR A 238 14.80 -10.49 12.99
CA TYR A 238 13.57 -11.21 13.26
C TYR A 238 12.84 -10.60 14.44
N ASN A 239 11.64 -10.13 14.20
CA ASN A 239 10.74 -9.63 15.24
C ASN A 239 9.57 -10.60 15.36
N LYS A 240 9.51 -11.33 16.49
CA LYS A 240 8.41 -12.27 16.74
C LYS A 240 7.14 -11.48 17.02
N THR A 241 6.12 -11.73 16.22
CA THR A 241 4.82 -11.07 16.34
C THR A 241 3.70 -12.11 16.53
N ASN A 242 2.61 -11.67 17.11
CA ASN A 242 1.37 -12.41 17.14
C ASN A 242 0.33 -11.70 16.26
N LYS A 243 -0.89 -12.21 16.20
CA LYS A 243 -1.94 -11.62 15.37
C LYS A 243 -2.29 -10.18 15.75
N PHE A 244 -2.10 -9.79 17.02
CA PHE A 244 -2.34 -8.43 17.48
C PHE A 244 -1.22 -7.47 17.07
N THR A 245 0.04 -7.87 17.24
CA THR A 245 1.19 -7.01 16.99
C THR A 245 1.66 -7.00 15.54
N ASP A 246 1.20 -7.96 14.74
CA ASP A 246 1.63 -8.10 13.35
C ASP A 246 1.32 -6.86 12.51
N GLY A 247 0.15 -6.27 12.65
CA GLY A 247 -0.22 -5.06 11.94
C GLY A 247 0.69 -3.87 12.27
N PHE A 248 1.01 -3.68 13.54
CA PHE A 248 1.90 -2.60 13.98
C PHE A 248 3.34 -2.82 13.51
N GLN A 249 3.80 -4.07 13.53
CA GLN A 249 5.11 -4.40 13.00
C GLN A 249 5.19 -4.14 11.50
N ASN A 250 4.13 -4.42 10.75
CA ASN A 250 4.06 -4.14 9.32
C ASN A 250 4.12 -2.63 9.02
N LEU A 251 3.50 -1.80 9.86
CA LEU A 251 3.60 -0.34 9.73
C LEU A 251 5.03 0.15 9.89
N VAL A 252 5.76 -0.42 10.83
CA VAL A 252 7.17 -0.08 11.05
C VAL A 252 8.04 -0.59 9.91
N ASP A 253 7.82 -1.82 9.47
CA ASP A 253 8.59 -2.44 8.38
C ASP A 253 8.36 -1.74 7.03
N ALA A 254 7.22 -1.10 6.84
CA ALA A 254 6.97 -0.30 5.63
C ALA A 254 7.89 0.93 5.51
N TYR A 255 8.32 1.50 6.63
CA TYR A 255 9.34 2.55 6.65
C TYR A 255 10.74 1.99 6.36
N GLY A 256 11.09 0.88 6.97
CA GLY A 256 12.37 0.21 6.81
C GLY A 256 12.50 -0.91 7.83
N ILE A 257 13.31 -1.89 7.50
CA ILE A 257 13.60 -3.00 8.40
C ILE A 257 14.80 -2.63 9.24
N GLY A 258 14.67 -2.71 10.57
CA GLY A 258 15.74 -2.37 11.49
C GLY A 258 16.98 -3.24 11.33
N SER A 259 18.13 -2.68 11.63
CA SER A 259 19.38 -3.44 11.72
C SER A 259 19.29 -4.46 12.86
N TYR A 260 20.12 -5.48 12.80
CA TYR A 260 20.15 -6.51 13.83
C TYR A 260 20.38 -5.89 15.22
N ARG A 261 19.47 -6.18 16.14
CA ARG A 261 19.48 -5.65 17.52
C ARG A 261 19.24 -4.15 17.65
N GLU A 262 18.84 -3.48 16.59
CA GLU A 262 18.34 -2.11 16.70
C GLU A 262 17.01 -2.10 17.45
N ILE A 263 16.74 -1.02 18.19
CA ILE A 263 15.50 -0.91 18.92
C ILE A 263 14.30 -0.92 17.96
N ASN A 264 13.32 -1.76 18.28
CA ASN A 264 12.12 -1.88 17.45
C ASN A 264 11.07 -0.86 17.91
N PRO A 265 10.63 0.06 17.05
CA PRO A 265 9.61 1.05 17.44
C PRO A 265 8.19 0.48 17.52
N ALA A 266 7.95 -0.74 17.05
CA ALA A 266 6.60 -1.32 17.00
C ALA A 266 5.91 -1.39 18.37
N PRO A 267 6.54 -1.81 19.48
CA PRO A 267 5.88 -1.82 20.79
C PRO A 267 5.38 -0.45 21.23
N TYR A 268 6.13 0.60 20.91
CA TYR A 268 5.74 1.98 21.23
C TYR A 268 4.65 2.48 20.29
N THR A 269 4.68 2.05 19.05
CA THR A 269 3.69 2.40 18.04
C THR A 269 2.29 1.86 18.38
N ILE A 270 2.21 0.75 19.10
CA ILE A 270 0.93 0.18 19.56
C ILE A 270 0.11 1.20 20.35
N ILE A 271 0.76 2.04 21.14
CA ILE A 271 0.10 3.07 21.94
C ILE A 271 0.07 4.40 21.22
N THR A 272 1.18 4.83 20.66
CA THR A 272 1.34 6.20 20.12
C THR A 272 0.58 6.41 18.82
N PHE A 273 0.56 5.43 17.93
CA PHE A 273 -0.10 5.56 16.63
C PHE A 273 -1.62 5.71 16.75
N PRO A 274 -2.32 4.82 17.47
CA PRO A 274 -3.75 4.99 17.68
C PRO A 274 -4.10 6.28 18.45
N PHE A 275 -3.25 6.69 19.38
CA PHE A 275 -3.46 7.91 20.13
C PHE A 275 -3.37 9.16 19.25
N LEU A 276 -2.35 9.28 18.42
CA LEU A 276 -2.24 10.40 17.48
C LEU A 276 -3.35 10.41 16.46
N PHE A 277 -3.73 9.23 15.96
CA PHE A 277 -4.92 9.13 15.10
C PHE A 277 -6.17 9.65 15.81
N ALA A 278 -6.37 9.24 17.06
CA ALA A 278 -7.52 9.65 17.86
C ALA A 278 -7.55 11.15 18.10
N VAL A 279 -6.38 11.78 18.31
CA VAL A 279 -6.29 13.24 18.47
C VAL A 279 -6.76 13.95 17.20
N MET A 280 -6.45 13.42 16.03
CA MET A 280 -6.91 13.96 14.76
C MET A 280 -8.39 13.69 14.49
N PHE A 281 -8.86 12.50 14.87
CA PHE A 281 -10.20 12.01 14.53
C PHE A 281 -11.23 12.25 15.65
N GLY A 282 -10.85 12.80 16.75
CA GLY A 282 -11.56 12.91 18.01
C GLY A 282 -13.05 13.26 17.93
N ASP A 283 -13.89 12.24 17.81
CA ASP A 283 -15.35 12.33 17.89
C ASP A 283 -15.88 11.06 18.53
N PHE A 284 -16.70 11.23 19.58
CA PHE A 284 -17.22 10.11 20.34
C PHE A 284 -18.10 9.18 19.51
N GLY A 285 -19.01 9.77 18.73
CA GLY A 285 -19.93 8.98 17.91
C GLY A 285 -19.24 8.23 16.77
N HIS A 286 -18.35 8.90 16.05
CA HIS A 286 -17.58 8.30 14.99
C HIS A 286 -16.62 7.22 15.52
N GLY A 287 -16.04 7.46 16.69
CA GLY A 287 -15.20 6.48 17.38
C GLY A 287 -15.95 5.22 17.76
N ILE A 288 -17.18 5.34 18.25
CA ILE A 288 -18.03 4.19 18.55
C ILE A 288 -18.36 3.38 17.29
N LEU A 289 -18.71 4.03 16.20
CA LEU A 289 -19.00 3.35 14.94
C LEU A 289 -17.79 2.58 14.42
N MET A 290 -16.62 3.17 14.47
CA MET A 290 -15.37 2.52 14.09
C MET A 290 -15.06 1.33 14.99
N THR A 291 -15.24 1.47 16.28
CA THR A 291 -15.02 0.41 17.26
C THR A 291 -15.98 -0.77 17.05
N LEU A 292 -17.26 -0.51 16.77
CA LEU A 292 -18.24 -1.56 16.49
C LEU A 292 -17.87 -2.33 15.21
N PHE A 293 -17.42 -1.64 14.18
CA PHE A 293 -16.97 -2.30 12.95
C PHE A 293 -15.75 -3.20 13.22
N ALA A 294 -14.78 -2.70 13.96
CA ALA A 294 -13.59 -3.47 14.31
C ALA A 294 -13.91 -4.67 15.21
N VAL A 295 -14.82 -4.52 16.17
CA VAL A 295 -15.28 -5.61 17.03
C VAL A 295 -15.98 -6.68 16.20
N TRP A 296 -16.82 -6.26 15.23
CA TRP A 296 -17.45 -7.22 14.32
C TRP A 296 -16.41 -8.05 13.56
N MET A 297 -15.37 -7.41 13.01
CA MET A 297 -14.30 -8.12 12.32
C MET A 297 -13.55 -9.09 13.25
N VAL A 298 -13.25 -8.66 14.47
CA VAL A 298 -12.51 -9.48 15.44
C VAL A 298 -13.34 -10.68 15.91
N VAL A 299 -14.62 -10.49 16.22
CA VAL A 299 -15.50 -11.57 16.68
C VAL A 299 -15.70 -12.62 15.59
N ARG A 300 -15.80 -12.19 14.34
CA ARG A 300 -16.00 -13.10 13.20
C ARG A 300 -14.70 -13.45 12.46
N GLU A 301 -13.59 -13.33 13.14
CA GLU A 301 -12.26 -13.56 12.57
C GLU A 301 -12.12 -14.94 11.93
N SER A 302 -12.51 -15.99 12.63
CA SER A 302 -12.39 -17.37 12.13
C SER A 302 -13.22 -17.63 10.87
N ARG A 303 -14.42 -17.06 10.79
CA ARG A 303 -15.28 -17.18 9.60
C ARG A 303 -14.70 -16.44 8.40
N ILE A 304 -14.19 -15.24 8.61
CA ILE A 304 -13.64 -14.42 7.55
C ILE A 304 -12.35 -15.02 7.01
N LEU A 305 -11.50 -15.59 7.87
CA LEU A 305 -10.29 -16.28 7.46
C LEU A 305 -10.58 -17.55 6.66
N SER A 306 -11.65 -18.28 7.00
CA SER A 306 -12.06 -19.47 6.26
C SER A 306 -12.66 -19.16 4.89
N GLN A 307 -13.29 -18.01 4.75
CA GLN A 307 -13.79 -17.49 3.48
C GLN A 307 -12.67 -16.68 2.80
N LYS A 308 -12.17 -17.19 1.68
CA LYS A 308 -11.24 -16.38 0.86
C LYS A 308 -12.01 -15.19 0.30
N ALA A 309 -11.77 -14.02 0.86
CA ALA A 309 -12.36 -12.79 0.36
C ALA A 309 -11.79 -12.49 -1.03
N GLU A 310 -12.67 -12.36 -2.03
CA GLU A 310 -12.30 -11.99 -3.40
C GLU A 310 -11.89 -10.53 -3.49
N ASN A 311 -12.30 -9.71 -2.53
CA ASN A 311 -12.04 -8.27 -2.51
C ASN A 311 -10.72 -7.98 -1.77
N GLU A 312 -9.73 -7.47 -2.50
CA GLU A 312 -8.43 -7.09 -1.96
C GLU A 312 -8.51 -5.99 -0.91
N LEU A 313 -9.41 -5.02 -1.11
CA LEU A 313 -9.60 -3.92 -0.16
C LEU A 313 -10.08 -4.42 1.19
N PHE A 314 -11.04 -5.34 1.19
CA PHE A 314 -11.54 -5.93 2.43
C PHE A 314 -10.46 -6.76 3.13
N THR A 315 -9.65 -7.50 2.38
CA THR A 315 -8.53 -8.26 2.94
C THR A 315 -7.50 -7.34 3.60
N MET A 316 -7.21 -6.21 2.98
CA MET A 316 -6.30 -5.20 3.55
C MET A 316 -6.85 -4.61 4.85
N VAL A 317 -8.11 -4.22 4.87
CA VAL A 317 -8.79 -3.69 6.06
C VAL A 317 -8.85 -4.75 7.17
N PHE A 318 -9.14 -6.00 6.81
CA PHE A 318 -9.20 -7.09 7.76
C PHE A 318 -7.84 -7.40 8.40
N SER A 319 -6.75 -7.28 7.64
CA SER A 319 -5.41 -7.48 8.20
C SER A 319 -5.05 -6.42 9.26
N GLY A 320 -5.63 -5.24 9.17
CA GLY A 320 -5.45 -4.16 10.15
C GLY A 320 -6.55 -4.05 11.22
N ARG A 321 -7.32 -5.10 11.45
CA ARG A 321 -8.49 -5.06 12.36
C ARG A 321 -8.17 -4.61 13.78
N TYR A 322 -7.05 -5.04 14.34
CA TYR A 322 -6.65 -4.63 15.69
C TYR A 322 -6.20 -3.18 15.76
N ILE A 323 -5.56 -2.69 14.71
CA ILE A 323 -5.20 -1.28 14.59
C ILE A 323 -6.46 -0.43 14.58
N ILE A 324 -7.46 -0.80 13.78
CA ILE A 324 -8.74 -0.10 13.69
C ILE A 324 -9.48 -0.14 15.04
N LEU A 325 -9.44 -1.27 15.74
CA LEU A 325 -10.06 -1.41 17.07
C LEU A 325 -9.45 -0.42 18.06
N LEU A 326 -8.12 -0.34 18.12
CA LEU A 326 -7.45 0.59 19.03
C LEU A 326 -7.67 2.05 18.62
N MET A 327 -7.65 2.36 17.32
CA MET A 327 -7.97 3.68 16.83
C MET A 327 -9.38 4.11 17.23
N GLY A 328 -10.35 3.21 17.10
CA GLY A 328 -11.72 3.47 17.51
C GLY A 328 -11.86 3.72 19.01
N LEU A 329 -11.25 2.87 19.85
CA LEU A 329 -11.28 3.02 21.30
C LEU A 329 -10.64 4.34 21.77
N PHE A 330 -9.47 4.67 21.24
CA PHE A 330 -8.81 5.94 21.58
C PHE A 330 -9.61 7.14 21.05
N SER A 331 -10.28 7.01 19.90
CA SER A 331 -11.15 8.06 19.37
C SER A 331 -12.35 8.33 20.28
N VAL A 332 -12.92 7.30 20.89
CA VAL A 332 -13.96 7.45 21.91
C VAL A 332 -13.46 8.26 23.09
N TYR A 333 -12.28 7.95 23.60
CA TYR A 333 -11.67 8.70 24.69
C TYR A 333 -11.42 10.17 24.30
N THR A 334 -10.83 10.40 23.15
CA THR A 334 -10.53 11.76 22.67
C THR A 334 -11.81 12.56 22.40
N GLY A 335 -12.85 11.91 21.91
CA GLY A 335 -14.16 12.52 21.72
C GLY A 335 -14.80 12.96 23.04
N LEU A 336 -14.61 12.21 24.11
CA LEU A 336 -15.03 12.63 25.44
C LEU A 336 -14.26 13.85 25.95
N ILE A 337 -12.96 13.91 25.70
CA ILE A 337 -12.11 15.03 26.07
C ILE A 337 -12.50 16.28 25.29
N TYR A 338 -12.75 16.16 23.99
CA TYR A 338 -13.21 17.30 23.16
C TYR A 338 -14.68 17.63 23.38
N ASN A 339 -15.40 16.75 24.08
CA ASN A 339 -16.84 16.87 24.31
C ASN A 339 -17.60 17.06 22.99
N ASP A 340 -17.31 16.19 22.03
CA ASP A 340 -17.86 16.21 20.68
C ASP A 340 -18.45 14.83 20.36
N CYS A 341 -19.75 14.81 20.09
CA CYS A 341 -20.48 13.61 19.70
C CYS A 341 -21.37 13.97 18.51
N PHE A 342 -20.97 13.60 17.30
CA PHE A 342 -21.63 13.99 16.06
C PHE A 342 -21.87 15.50 15.98
N SER A 343 -20.89 16.30 16.32
CA SER A 343 -20.87 17.77 16.41
C SER A 343 -21.66 18.37 17.56
N LYS A 344 -22.16 17.59 18.48
CA LYS A 344 -22.91 18.07 19.67
C LYS A 344 -22.17 17.75 20.95
N ALA A 345 -22.18 18.68 21.88
CA ALA A 345 -21.60 18.49 23.19
C ALA A 345 -22.53 17.71 24.13
N LEU A 346 -21.92 16.89 25.00
CA LEU A 346 -22.63 16.20 26.05
C LEU A 346 -22.49 16.96 27.36
N ASN A 347 -23.60 17.29 27.99
CA ASN A 347 -23.63 17.96 29.29
C ASN A 347 -23.82 16.94 30.41
N LEU A 348 -22.73 16.31 30.85
CA LEU A 348 -22.77 15.26 31.88
C LEU A 348 -22.74 15.80 33.30
N PHE A 349 -21.95 16.88 33.52
CA PHE A 349 -21.69 17.41 34.87
C PHE A 349 -22.26 18.80 35.11
N GLY A 350 -22.95 19.36 34.15
CA GLY A 350 -23.40 20.74 34.16
C GLY A 350 -22.31 21.73 33.78
N SER A 351 -22.66 22.76 33.05
CA SER A 351 -21.74 23.80 32.66
C SER A 351 -21.27 24.63 33.87
N SER A 352 -19.97 24.97 33.92
CA SER A 352 -19.40 25.83 34.95
C SER A 352 -19.73 27.30 34.73
N TRP A 353 -20.28 27.68 33.60
CA TRP A 353 -20.69 29.01 33.28
C TRP A 353 -22.17 29.21 33.57
N SER A 354 -22.51 30.31 34.29
CA SER A 354 -23.87 30.64 34.66
C SER A 354 -24.24 32.02 34.16
N VAL A 355 -25.45 32.15 33.63
CA VAL A 355 -25.97 33.43 33.10
C VAL A 355 -26.70 34.24 34.17
N ARG A 356 -27.31 33.61 35.16
CA ARG A 356 -28.09 34.26 36.19
C ARG A 356 -27.38 35.41 36.95
N PRO A 357 -26.10 35.27 37.36
CA PRO A 357 -25.40 36.37 38.02
C PRO A 357 -25.26 37.63 37.19
N MET A 358 -25.33 37.55 35.87
CA MET A 358 -25.27 38.72 34.99
C MET A 358 -26.51 39.61 35.11
N PHE A 359 -27.65 39.02 35.49
CA PHE A 359 -28.88 39.79 35.70
C PHE A 359 -28.95 40.46 37.09
N THR A 360 -28.32 39.85 38.10
CA THR A 360 -28.43 40.26 39.49
C THR A 360 -27.23 41.08 39.96
N SER A 361 -26.11 41.07 39.26
CA SER A 361 -24.90 41.79 39.67
C SER A 361 -24.97 43.27 39.30
N PRO A 362 -24.54 44.18 40.18
CA PRO A 362 -24.48 45.60 39.87
C PRO A 362 -23.42 45.97 38.82
N LYS A 363 -22.46 45.07 38.52
CA LYS A 363 -21.43 45.27 37.52
C LYS A 363 -21.88 44.93 36.08
N ALA A 364 -22.91 44.12 35.92
CA ALA A 364 -23.42 43.69 34.64
C ALA A 364 -24.92 43.88 34.60
N ASN A 365 -25.39 44.94 33.98
CA ASN A 365 -26.80 45.27 33.88
C ASN A 365 -27.43 44.62 32.65
N TRP A 366 -27.61 43.30 32.68
CA TRP A 366 -28.39 42.64 31.64
C TRP A 366 -29.87 42.77 31.96
N THR A 367 -30.63 43.35 31.02
CA THR A 367 -32.08 43.48 31.10
C THR A 367 -32.73 42.61 30.02
N GLU A 368 -34.00 42.28 30.21
CA GLU A 368 -34.76 41.52 29.20
C GLU A 368 -34.81 42.20 27.84
N ASP A 369 -34.82 43.54 27.83
CA ASP A 369 -34.82 44.33 26.59
C ASP A 369 -33.47 44.16 25.83
N LEU A 370 -32.37 44.08 26.55
CA LEU A 370 -31.06 43.84 25.96
C LEU A 370 -30.97 42.43 25.30
N LEU A 371 -31.58 41.44 25.94
CA LEU A 371 -31.67 40.09 25.39
C LEU A 371 -32.46 40.01 24.07
N LYS A 372 -33.54 40.85 23.96
CA LYS A 372 -34.36 40.90 22.77
C LYS A 372 -33.72 41.62 21.59
N HIS A 373 -32.84 42.58 21.87
CA HIS A 373 -32.25 43.47 20.87
C HIS A 373 -30.81 43.10 20.48
N ALA A 374 -30.06 42.46 21.35
CA ALA A 374 -28.68 42.08 21.09
C ALA A 374 -28.58 40.63 20.61
N PRO A 375 -28.04 40.35 19.42
CA PRO A 375 -27.90 39.01 18.93
C PRO A 375 -26.85 38.17 19.65
N VAL A 376 -25.84 38.85 20.24
CA VAL A 376 -24.73 38.19 20.95
C VAL A 376 -24.41 38.97 22.22
N LEU A 377 -24.37 38.28 23.34
CA LEU A 377 -24.02 38.83 24.63
C LEU A 377 -22.77 38.16 25.17
N GLN A 378 -21.90 38.92 25.80
CA GLN A 378 -20.65 38.45 26.39
C GLN A 378 -20.81 38.22 27.89
N LEU A 379 -20.48 37.04 28.36
CA LEU A 379 -20.36 36.71 29.77
C LEU A 379 -19.03 37.24 30.32
N ASP A 380 -19.10 37.98 31.42
CA ASP A 380 -17.91 38.51 32.10
C ASP A 380 -17.50 37.56 33.22
N PRO A 381 -16.32 36.91 33.16
CA PRO A 381 -15.87 36.01 34.21
C PRO A 381 -15.47 36.74 35.52
N ASP A 382 -15.27 38.06 35.49
CA ASP A 382 -14.96 38.84 36.69
C ASP A 382 -16.17 38.99 37.63
N VAL A 383 -17.37 38.75 37.14
CA VAL A 383 -18.59 38.77 37.93
C VAL A 383 -18.68 37.49 38.76
N ASN A 384 -18.91 37.67 40.07
CA ASN A 384 -19.02 36.53 40.99
C ASN A 384 -20.17 35.59 40.61
N GLY A 385 -19.88 34.32 40.50
CA GLY A 385 -20.85 33.29 40.18
C GLY A 385 -21.05 32.96 38.69
N VAL A 386 -20.46 33.77 37.78
CA VAL A 386 -20.53 33.49 36.34
C VAL A 386 -19.66 32.31 35.97
N PHE A 387 -18.42 32.29 36.47
CA PHE A 387 -17.49 31.18 36.25
C PHE A 387 -17.22 30.46 37.58
N ASN A 388 -17.59 29.20 37.67
CA ASN A 388 -17.51 28.39 38.89
C ASN A 388 -16.33 27.38 38.87
N GLY A 389 -15.33 27.61 38.06
CA GLY A 389 -14.18 26.74 37.96
C GLY A 389 -14.14 25.93 36.66
N PRO A 390 -13.15 25.05 36.48
CA PRO A 390 -13.03 24.24 35.26
C PRO A 390 -14.08 23.13 35.22
N TYR A 391 -14.48 22.75 34.03
CA TYR A 391 -15.32 21.55 33.80
C TYR A 391 -14.55 20.30 34.21
N PRO A 392 -15.19 19.33 34.88
CA PRO A 392 -14.46 18.19 35.46
C PRO A 392 -13.71 17.32 34.44
N ILE A 393 -14.30 17.07 33.27
CA ILE A 393 -13.69 16.25 32.23
C ILE A 393 -13.93 16.90 30.87
N GLY A 394 -12.84 17.24 30.18
CA GLY A 394 -12.89 17.76 28.82
C GLY A 394 -13.30 19.21 28.70
N ILE A 395 -13.82 19.57 27.56
CA ILE A 395 -14.24 20.94 27.22
C ILE A 395 -15.65 21.18 27.74
N ASP A 396 -15.88 22.36 28.28
CA ASP A 396 -17.19 22.77 28.80
C ASP A 396 -18.22 22.79 27.64
N PRO A 397 -19.42 22.21 27.83
CA PRO A 397 -20.45 22.21 26.78
C PRO A 397 -20.89 23.57 26.30
N ILE A 398 -20.70 24.63 27.08
CA ILE A 398 -21.08 25.99 26.65
C ILE A 398 -20.34 26.44 25.39
N TRP A 399 -19.13 25.94 25.17
CA TRP A 399 -18.36 26.27 23.96
C TRP A 399 -19.02 25.81 22.66
N SER A 400 -19.89 24.78 22.70
CA SER A 400 -20.58 24.31 21.50
C SER A 400 -21.60 25.32 20.97
N ILE A 401 -22.12 26.20 21.84
CA ILE A 401 -23.08 27.25 21.49
C ILE A 401 -22.43 28.62 21.42
N ALA A 402 -21.16 28.75 21.81
CA ALA A 402 -20.46 30.01 21.80
C ALA A 402 -20.08 30.47 20.39
N THR A 403 -20.15 31.75 20.11
CA THR A 403 -19.76 32.31 18.81
C THR A 403 -18.25 32.34 18.61
N ASN A 404 -17.48 32.41 19.70
CA ASN A 404 -16.01 32.35 19.68
C ASN A 404 -15.43 30.96 19.88
N LYS A 405 -16.20 29.92 19.57
CA LYS A 405 -15.81 28.52 19.67
C LYS A 405 -14.53 28.22 18.92
N LEU A 406 -14.42 28.69 17.67
CA LEU A 406 -13.24 28.45 16.85
C LEU A 406 -11.96 29.07 17.43
N THR A 407 -12.04 30.26 17.96
CA THR A 407 -10.90 30.93 18.58
C THR A 407 -10.37 30.15 19.77
N PHE A 408 -11.26 29.64 20.61
CA PHE A 408 -10.89 28.82 21.76
C PHE A 408 -10.30 27.48 21.31
N LEU A 409 -10.98 26.77 20.40
CA LEU A 409 -10.55 25.47 19.96
C LEU A 409 -9.21 25.53 19.20
N ASN A 410 -8.99 26.55 18.40
CA ASN A 410 -7.71 26.77 17.73
C ASN A 410 -6.57 26.87 18.74
N SER A 411 -6.71 27.75 19.73
CA SER A 411 -5.69 27.93 20.76
C SER A 411 -5.42 26.64 21.53
N PHE A 412 -6.47 25.97 21.98
CA PHE A 412 -6.37 24.75 22.76
C PHE A 412 -5.70 23.62 21.95
N LYS A 413 -6.19 23.38 20.76
CA LYS A 413 -5.70 22.27 19.93
C LYS A 413 -4.28 22.50 19.41
N MET A 414 -3.92 23.72 19.06
CA MET A 414 -2.55 24.07 18.68
C MET A 414 -1.56 23.80 19.81
N LYS A 415 -1.87 24.26 21.00
CA LYS A 415 -1.02 24.07 22.19
C LYS A 415 -0.89 22.58 22.54
N MET A 416 -1.98 21.86 22.51
CA MET A 416 -1.99 20.40 22.72
C MET A 416 -1.13 19.69 21.67
N SER A 417 -1.25 20.07 20.41
CA SER A 417 -0.44 19.49 19.33
C SER A 417 1.05 19.70 19.53
N VAL A 418 1.44 20.91 19.95
CA VAL A 418 2.84 21.22 20.24
C VAL A 418 3.35 20.39 21.42
N ILE A 419 2.57 20.29 22.49
CA ILE A 419 2.94 19.49 23.67
C ILE A 419 3.17 18.02 23.29
N LEU A 420 2.20 17.42 22.62
CA LEU A 420 2.28 16.02 22.20
C LEU A 420 3.44 15.77 21.24
N GLY A 421 3.65 16.69 20.30
CA GLY A 421 4.73 16.57 19.33
C GLY A 421 6.11 16.63 19.98
N ILE A 422 6.31 17.58 20.87
CA ILE A 422 7.61 17.74 21.56
C ILE A 422 7.89 16.56 22.48
N ILE A 423 6.90 16.07 23.21
CA ILE A 423 7.06 14.88 24.06
C ILE A 423 7.41 13.66 23.22
N HIS A 424 6.74 13.48 22.09
CA HIS A 424 6.99 12.36 21.19
C HIS A 424 8.41 12.39 20.59
N MET A 425 8.85 13.57 20.16
CA MET A 425 10.20 13.76 19.63
C MET A 425 11.28 13.56 20.69
N LEU A 426 11.08 14.04 21.92
CA LEU A 426 11.99 13.81 23.03
C LEU A 426 12.10 12.31 23.36
N PHE A 427 10.98 11.61 23.33
CA PHE A 427 10.97 10.16 23.50
C PHE A 427 11.76 9.46 22.41
N GLY A 428 11.62 9.89 21.15
CA GLY A 428 12.40 9.36 20.03
C GLY A 428 13.90 9.56 20.21
N VAL A 429 14.32 10.74 20.64
CA VAL A 429 15.72 11.03 20.93
C VAL A 429 16.25 10.17 22.10
N THR A 430 15.42 9.95 23.11
CA THR A 430 15.77 9.08 24.25
C THR A 430 15.98 7.61 23.80
N LEU A 431 15.17 7.13 22.86
CA LEU A 431 15.34 5.79 22.30
C LEU A 431 16.66 5.66 21.53
N SER A 432 17.12 6.73 20.91
CA SER A 432 18.44 6.77 20.29
C SER A 432 19.57 6.46 21.27
N LEU A 433 19.44 6.92 22.53
CA LEU A 433 20.41 6.57 23.57
C LEU A 433 20.54 5.06 23.79
N LEU A 434 19.43 4.35 23.80
CA LEU A 434 19.43 2.90 24.00
C LEU A 434 20.17 2.18 22.87
N ASN A 435 20.01 2.64 21.63
CA ASN A 435 20.76 2.12 20.48
C ASN A 435 22.28 2.36 20.67
N HIS A 436 22.68 3.56 21.06
CA HIS A 436 24.08 3.89 21.25
C HIS A 436 24.72 3.11 22.40
N ILE A 437 23.98 2.87 23.46
CA ILE A 437 24.46 2.05 24.60
C ILE A 437 24.66 0.59 24.14
N TYR A 438 23.70 0.04 23.43
CA TYR A 438 23.77 -1.36 22.99
C TYR A 438 24.93 -1.59 22.01
N PHE A 439 25.11 -0.70 21.03
CA PHE A 439 26.18 -0.80 20.04
C PHE A 439 27.54 -0.32 20.55
N LYS A 440 27.63 0.07 21.81
CA LYS A 440 28.87 0.49 22.48
C LYS A 440 29.60 1.62 21.74
N LYS A 441 28.85 2.69 21.41
CA LYS A 441 29.40 3.88 20.77
C LYS A 441 29.38 5.08 21.73
N PRO A 442 30.33 5.19 22.66
CA PRO A 442 30.33 6.25 23.66
C PRO A 442 30.48 7.65 23.07
N LEU A 443 31.17 7.79 21.95
CA LEU A 443 31.29 9.07 21.26
C LEU A 443 29.90 9.60 20.81
N ASN A 444 29.06 8.73 20.28
CA ASN A 444 27.72 9.13 19.86
C ASN A 444 26.84 9.53 21.06
N ILE A 445 27.08 8.97 22.23
CA ILE A 445 26.36 9.36 23.44
C ILE A 445 26.80 10.75 23.88
N TYR A 446 28.09 10.97 24.10
CA TYR A 446 28.60 12.23 24.64
C TYR A 446 28.57 13.39 23.65
N LEU A 447 28.75 13.12 22.37
CA LEU A 447 28.90 14.16 21.36
C LEU A 447 27.67 14.29 20.44
N GLY A 448 26.79 13.32 20.47
CA GLY A 448 25.54 13.35 19.66
C GLY A 448 24.31 13.44 20.53
N PHE A 449 24.07 12.45 21.37
CA PHE A 449 22.82 12.37 22.15
C PHE A 449 22.69 13.52 23.17
N ILE A 450 23.69 13.77 23.98
CA ILE A 450 23.63 14.80 25.04
C ILE A 450 23.41 16.20 24.47
N PRO A 451 24.17 16.66 23.45
CA PRO A 451 23.90 17.94 22.83
C PRO A 451 22.53 18.04 22.19
N GLU A 452 22.07 17.00 21.51
CA GLU A 452 20.75 16.96 20.89
C GLU A 452 19.63 17.07 21.92
N MET A 453 19.75 16.31 23.02
CA MET A 453 18.77 16.34 24.08
C MET A 453 18.74 17.72 24.77
N ILE A 454 19.89 18.31 25.07
CA ILE A 454 19.98 19.63 25.68
C ILE A 454 19.40 20.69 24.77
N PHE A 455 19.71 20.66 23.48
CA PHE A 455 19.18 21.62 22.50
C PHE A 455 17.66 21.58 22.46
N MET A 456 17.08 20.39 22.27
CA MET A 456 15.65 20.23 22.16
C MET A 456 14.94 20.56 23.47
N ALA A 457 15.44 20.08 24.59
CA ALA A 457 14.84 20.33 25.90
C ALA A 457 14.93 21.81 26.30
N SER A 458 16.03 22.49 26.04
CA SER A 458 16.20 23.89 26.39
C SER A 458 15.24 24.81 25.67
N LEU A 459 14.95 24.54 24.40
CA LEU A 459 14.07 25.38 23.62
C LEU A 459 12.62 24.91 23.67
N PHE A 460 12.38 23.69 23.17
CA PHE A 460 11.01 23.19 22.97
C PHE A 460 10.42 22.60 24.25
N GLY A 461 11.22 21.92 25.06
CA GLY A 461 10.76 21.46 26.38
C GLY A 461 10.39 22.64 27.30
N TYR A 462 11.14 23.71 27.24
CA TYR A 462 10.80 24.96 27.94
C TYR A 462 9.48 25.56 27.44
N LEU A 463 9.25 25.53 26.12
CA LEU A 463 7.98 25.99 25.54
C LEU A 463 6.80 25.19 26.07
N VAL A 464 6.94 23.87 26.17
CA VAL A 464 5.90 22.98 26.72
C VAL A 464 5.63 23.34 28.20
N ILE A 465 6.68 23.57 28.99
CA ILE A 465 6.55 23.93 30.38
C ILE A 465 5.83 25.31 30.52
N LEU A 466 6.14 26.28 29.67
CA LEU A 466 5.46 27.56 29.63
C LEU A 466 3.97 27.43 29.31
N ILE A 467 3.62 26.58 28.36
CA ILE A 467 2.22 26.34 28.00
C ILE A 467 1.46 25.77 29.20
N LEU A 468 2.03 24.74 29.83
CA LEU A 468 1.42 24.11 31.00
C LEU A 468 1.35 25.08 32.18
N PHE A 469 2.38 25.91 32.41
CA PHE A 469 2.39 26.91 33.45
C PHE A 469 1.29 27.95 33.22
N LYS A 470 1.12 28.45 32.01
CA LYS A 470 0.06 29.37 31.67
C LYS A 470 -1.32 28.78 31.91
N TRP A 471 -1.52 27.54 31.57
CA TRP A 471 -2.80 26.84 31.80
C TRP A 471 -3.12 26.69 33.29
N CYS A 472 -2.10 26.50 34.12
CA CYS A 472 -2.27 26.32 35.55
C CYS A 472 -2.38 27.69 36.31
N ALA A 473 -1.63 28.69 35.85
CA ALA A 473 -1.53 29.98 36.57
C ALA A 473 -2.65 30.96 36.20
N TYR A 474 -3.19 30.89 35.03
CA TYR A 474 -4.21 31.79 34.52
C TYR A 474 -5.54 31.07 34.34
N ASP A 475 -6.61 31.69 34.78
CA ASP A 475 -7.97 31.21 34.56
C ASP A 475 -8.79 32.21 33.72
N ALA A 476 -10.08 31.96 33.57
CA ALA A 476 -10.96 32.84 32.81
C ALA A 476 -11.04 34.27 33.41
N ALA A 477 -10.99 34.40 34.73
CA ALA A 477 -11.05 35.70 35.37
C ALA A 477 -9.80 36.54 35.13
N THR A 478 -8.63 35.91 35.04
CA THR A 478 -7.35 36.57 34.81
C THR A 478 -6.91 36.58 33.34
N SER A 479 -7.79 36.16 32.39
CA SER A 479 -7.46 36.05 30.97
C SER A 479 -7.01 37.37 30.33
N LYS A 480 -7.50 38.51 30.81
CA LYS A 480 -7.14 39.84 30.30
C LYS A 480 -5.67 40.22 30.59
N SER A 481 -5.11 39.71 31.68
CA SER A 481 -3.72 39.97 32.10
C SER A 481 -2.75 38.90 31.61
N ALA A 482 -3.23 37.84 30.95
CA ALA A 482 -2.39 36.74 30.47
C ALA A 482 -1.51 37.21 29.31
N PRO A 483 -0.18 37.00 29.37
CA PRO A 483 0.72 37.33 28.26
C PRO A 483 0.67 36.32 27.13
N SER A 484 1.05 36.77 25.92
CA SER A 484 1.19 35.86 24.77
C SER A 484 2.46 35.06 24.88
N LEU A 485 2.34 33.72 24.81
CA LEU A 485 3.49 32.82 24.88
C LEU A 485 4.38 32.94 23.64
N LEU A 486 3.80 33.15 22.47
CA LEU A 486 4.56 33.30 21.24
C LEU A 486 5.49 34.50 21.28
N ILE A 487 5.00 35.67 21.78
CA ILE A 487 5.79 36.87 21.91
C ILE A 487 6.90 36.67 22.94
N HIS A 488 6.62 36.02 24.05
CA HIS A 488 7.64 35.69 25.05
C HIS A 488 8.72 34.74 24.47
N PHE A 489 8.32 33.78 23.71
CA PHE A 489 9.25 32.84 23.09
C PHE A 489 10.14 33.51 22.03
N ILE A 490 9.57 34.41 21.22
CA ILE A 490 10.34 35.22 20.27
C ILE A 490 11.31 36.16 20.98
N ASN A 491 10.85 36.82 22.02
CA ASN A 491 11.70 37.73 22.81
C ASN A 491 12.84 36.98 23.53
N MET A 492 12.64 35.72 23.87
CA MET A 492 13.67 34.86 24.43
C MET A 492 14.84 34.70 23.43
N PHE A 493 14.56 34.46 22.17
CA PHE A 493 15.60 34.35 21.15
C PHE A 493 16.30 35.68 20.84
N LEU A 494 15.56 36.78 20.88
CA LEU A 494 16.07 38.11 20.57
C LEU A 494 16.70 38.81 21.78
N PHE A 495 16.65 38.21 22.99
CA PHE A 495 17.07 38.81 24.26
C PHE A 495 16.41 40.18 24.53
N ASN A 496 15.20 40.38 24.01
CA ASN A 496 14.47 41.64 24.15
C ASN A 496 13.54 41.59 25.36
N TYR A 497 13.94 42.22 26.47
CA TYR A 497 13.14 42.32 27.69
C TYR A 497 12.76 43.77 28.03
N SER A 498 12.96 44.68 27.07
CA SER A 498 12.73 46.10 27.29
C SER A 498 11.25 46.52 27.22
N ASP A 499 10.38 45.66 26.70
CA ASP A 499 8.97 45.96 26.58
C ASP A 499 8.26 45.76 27.93
N LYS A 500 7.91 46.89 28.56
CA LYS A 500 7.20 46.90 29.85
C LYS A 500 5.70 46.57 29.70
N SER A 501 5.17 46.53 28.49
CA SER A 501 3.77 46.20 28.23
C SER A 501 3.48 44.71 28.36
N LEU A 502 4.51 43.88 28.32
CA LEU A 502 4.40 42.44 28.50
C LEU A 502 4.71 42.03 29.92
N PRO A 503 3.73 41.62 30.74
CA PRO A 503 3.99 41.13 32.08
C PRO A 503 4.80 39.83 32.07
N MET A 504 5.72 39.71 33.02
CA MET A 504 6.48 38.47 33.19
C MET A 504 5.59 37.38 33.78
N LEU A 505 5.76 36.14 33.26
CA LEU A 505 5.01 34.99 33.74
C LEU A 505 5.42 34.59 35.18
N TYR A 506 6.71 34.70 35.48
CA TYR A 506 7.27 34.34 36.78
C TYR A 506 8.51 35.16 37.07
N SER A 507 8.91 35.20 38.33
CA SER A 507 10.13 35.88 38.78
C SER A 507 11.37 35.13 38.28
N GLY A 508 12.37 35.87 37.81
CA GLY A 508 13.59 35.25 37.27
C GLY A 508 13.49 34.72 35.83
N GLN A 509 12.42 35.04 35.13
CA GLN A 509 12.20 34.62 33.74
C GLN A 509 13.37 35.01 32.83
N LYS A 510 13.85 36.25 32.94
CA LYS A 510 14.95 36.75 32.12
C LYS A 510 16.22 35.92 32.28
N GLY A 511 16.63 35.64 33.51
CA GLY A 511 17.83 34.89 33.82
C GLY A 511 17.76 33.44 33.29
N LEU A 512 16.65 32.79 33.56
CA LEU A 512 16.45 31.40 33.09
C LEU A 512 16.40 31.28 31.57
N GLN A 513 15.70 32.17 30.90
CA GLN A 513 15.60 32.19 29.44
C GLN A 513 16.97 32.47 28.79
N CYS A 514 17.73 33.43 29.29
CA CYS A 514 19.08 33.72 28.83
C CYS A 514 20.00 32.49 28.98
N PHE A 515 19.94 31.82 30.14
CA PHE A 515 20.69 30.60 30.38
C PHE A 515 20.34 29.49 29.40
N LEU A 516 19.05 29.23 29.17
CA LEU A 516 18.60 28.19 28.26
C LEU A 516 19.02 28.46 26.82
N VAL A 517 18.90 29.69 26.34
CA VAL A 517 19.30 30.07 24.98
C VAL A 517 20.83 29.93 24.82
N VAL A 518 21.61 30.34 25.80
CA VAL A 518 23.07 30.18 25.77
C VAL A 518 23.45 28.70 25.73
N CYS A 519 22.79 27.86 26.52
CA CYS A 519 23.00 26.41 26.48
C CYS A 519 22.68 25.83 25.09
N ALA A 520 21.56 26.22 24.49
CA ALA A 520 21.17 25.78 23.18
C ALA A 520 22.16 26.22 22.09
N ILE A 521 22.62 27.45 22.12
CA ILE A 521 23.60 27.98 21.17
C ILE A 521 24.94 27.25 21.31
N LEU A 522 25.37 26.94 22.53
CA LEU A 522 26.60 26.20 22.76
C LEU A 522 26.51 24.74 22.31
N CYS A 523 25.33 24.12 22.29
CA CYS A 523 25.13 22.78 21.81
C CYS A 523 25.36 22.64 20.31
N VAL A 524 25.09 23.66 19.51
CA VAL A 524 25.28 23.62 18.06
C VAL A 524 26.75 23.43 17.67
N PRO A 525 27.73 24.26 18.17
CA PRO A 525 29.13 23.97 17.93
C PRO A 525 29.62 22.64 18.51
N TRP A 526 29.08 22.24 19.63
CA TRP A 526 29.40 20.94 20.24
C TRP A 526 29.05 19.79 19.30
N MET A 527 27.86 19.78 18.72
CA MET A 527 27.48 18.77 17.73
C MET A 527 28.32 18.85 16.45
N LEU A 528 28.60 20.08 16.00
CA LEU A 528 29.25 20.31 14.72
C LEU A 528 30.75 20.01 14.74
N ALA A 529 31.47 20.50 15.74
CA ALA A 529 32.93 20.55 15.70
C ALA A 529 33.62 19.46 16.53
N VAL A 530 33.07 19.12 17.69
CA VAL A 530 33.78 18.27 18.67
C VAL A 530 33.92 16.82 18.18
N LYS A 531 32.90 16.25 17.58
CA LYS A 531 32.93 14.88 17.09
C LYS A 531 33.94 14.67 15.95
N PRO A 532 34.03 15.52 14.93
CA PRO A 532 35.10 15.41 13.91
C PRO A 532 36.48 15.54 14.49
N ILE A 533 36.70 16.45 15.43
CA ILE A 533 38.02 16.64 16.09
C ILE A 533 38.42 15.40 16.89
N MET A 534 37.47 14.83 17.65
CA MET A 534 37.75 13.62 18.44
C MET A 534 38.01 12.43 17.54
N LEU A 535 37.32 12.26 16.43
CA LEU A 535 37.56 11.19 15.46
C LEU A 535 38.94 11.34 14.81
N ARG A 536 39.34 12.59 14.50
CA ARG A 536 40.68 12.87 13.97
C ARG A 536 41.79 12.51 14.98
N GLN A 537 41.62 12.87 16.25
CA GLN A 537 42.55 12.51 17.29
C GLN A 537 42.67 11.00 17.47
N GLN A 538 41.56 10.28 17.44
CA GLN A 538 41.59 8.81 17.53
C GLN A 538 42.30 8.19 16.32
N TYR A 539 42.02 8.71 15.13
CA TYR A 539 42.72 8.25 13.93
C TYR A 539 44.20 8.48 14.00
N LEU A 540 44.64 9.65 14.44
CA LEU A 540 46.07 9.96 14.62
C LEU A 540 46.69 9.07 15.69
N ARG A 541 46.01 8.77 16.78
CA ARG A 541 46.48 7.83 17.81
C ARG A 541 46.61 6.41 17.26
N ARG A 542 45.63 5.94 16.49
CA ARG A 542 45.69 4.62 15.85
C ARG A 542 46.83 4.54 14.85
N LYS A 543 47.05 5.58 14.06
CA LYS A 543 48.14 5.66 13.11
C LYS A 543 49.53 5.66 13.83
N HIS A 544 49.61 6.36 14.96
CA HIS A 544 50.81 6.42 15.76
C HIS A 544 51.12 5.08 16.45
N LEU A 545 50.09 4.41 16.98
CA LEU A 545 50.20 3.06 17.54
C LEU A 545 50.52 2.00 16.47
N GLY A 546 49.95 2.15 15.27
CA GLY A 546 50.20 1.27 14.12
C GLY A 546 51.68 1.35 13.65
N THR A 547 52.29 2.53 13.68
CA THR A 547 53.74 2.70 13.38
C THR A 547 54.64 2.16 14.48
N HIS A 548 54.21 2.19 15.73
CA HIS A 548 54.94 1.61 16.84
C HIS A 548 54.86 0.07 16.90
N ASN A 549 53.74 -0.53 16.49
CA ASN A 549 53.56 -1.99 16.52
C ASN A 549 54.24 -2.72 15.35
N PHE A 550 54.70 -2.03 14.32
CA PHE A 550 55.52 -2.65 13.27
C PHE A 550 56.94 -3.03 13.72
N GLY A 551 57.40 -2.52 14.87
CA GLY A 551 58.71 -2.87 15.45
C GLY A 551 58.64 -3.81 16.66
N GLY A 552 57.48 -4.20 17.11
CA GLY A 552 57.27 -5.05 18.29
C GLY A 552 56.70 -6.41 17.93
N ILE A 553 57.45 -7.41 18.18
CA ILE A 553 57.10 -8.82 18.15
C ILE A 553 55.74 -9.02 18.81
N ARG A 554 54.83 -9.74 18.14
CA ARG A 554 53.63 -10.32 18.74
C ARG A 554 53.99 -11.12 19.98
N VAL A 555 53.98 -10.53 21.12
CA VAL A 555 53.98 -11.25 22.38
C VAL A 555 52.52 -11.61 22.69
N GLY A 556 52.29 -12.91 22.67
CA GLY A 556 50.97 -13.49 22.77
C GLY A 556 50.25 -13.19 24.06
N ASN A 557 49.39 -12.27 23.96
CA ASN A 557 48.08 -12.25 24.62
C ASN A 557 47.14 -11.69 23.55
N GLY A 558 46.69 -12.60 22.69
CA GLY A 558 45.61 -12.27 21.74
C GLY A 558 44.43 -11.70 22.51
N PRO A 559 43.74 -10.68 21.97
CA PRO A 559 42.52 -10.20 22.57
C PRO A 559 41.60 -11.41 22.79
N THR A 560 40.96 -11.46 23.94
CA THR A 560 39.90 -12.43 24.20
C THR A 560 38.90 -12.39 23.05
N GLU A 561 38.29 -13.53 22.72
CA GLU A 561 37.34 -13.61 21.60
C GLU A 561 36.29 -12.51 21.64
N GLU A 562 35.92 -12.05 22.84
CA GLU A 562 34.98 -10.92 23.04
C GLU A 562 35.55 -9.58 22.56
N ASP A 563 36.85 -9.31 22.81
CA ASP A 563 37.49 -8.07 22.35
C ASP A 563 37.73 -8.06 20.84
N ALA A 564 37.95 -9.22 20.23
CA ALA A 564 38.05 -9.39 18.80
C ALA A 564 36.66 -9.21 18.12
N GLU A 565 35.58 -9.71 18.73
CA GLU A 565 34.21 -9.47 18.25
C GLU A 565 33.84 -7.99 18.32
N ILE A 566 34.21 -7.28 19.38
CA ILE A 566 33.92 -5.84 19.54
C ILE A 566 34.72 -5.01 18.53
N ILE A 567 35.96 -5.28 18.29
CA ILE A 567 36.84 -4.58 17.34
C ILE A 567 36.31 -4.86 15.89
N GLN A 568 35.95 -6.09 15.60
CA GLN A 568 35.35 -6.45 14.31
C GLN A 568 33.99 -5.84 14.09
N HIS A 569 33.16 -5.70 15.13
CA HIS A 569 31.86 -5.08 15.04
C HIS A 569 31.97 -3.57 14.76
N ASP A 570 32.91 -2.88 15.38
CA ASP A 570 33.20 -1.47 15.12
C ASP A 570 33.76 -1.23 13.71
N GLN A 571 34.58 -2.13 13.20
CA GLN A 571 35.06 -2.06 11.82
C GLN A 571 34.00 -2.37 10.81
N LEU A 572 33.08 -3.31 11.08
CA LEU A 572 31.96 -3.66 10.21
C LEU A 572 30.88 -2.59 10.18
N SER A 573 30.63 -1.90 11.28
CA SER A 573 29.67 -0.78 11.29
C SER A 573 30.15 0.43 10.50
N MET A 574 31.46 0.59 10.32
CA MET A 574 32.05 1.59 9.41
C MET A 574 32.06 1.12 7.94
N HIS A 575 32.13 -0.20 7.70
CA HIS A 575 32.18 -0.77 6.35
C HIS A 575 30.81 -1.00 5.72
N SER A 576 29.72 -0.95 6.50
CA SER A 576 28.38 -1.18 5.97
C SER A 576 27.85 -0.04 5.09
N GLU A 577 28.49 1.12 5.09
CA GLU A 577 28.12 2.23 4.22
C GLU A 577 28.82 2.23 2.87
N GLU A 578 29.93 1.49 2.72
CA GLU A 578 30.63 1.36 1.43
C GLU A 578 30.86 -0.10 1.09
N GLY A 579 30.01 -0.68 0.26
CA GLY A 579 30.28 -1.98 -0.35
C GLY A 579 31.41 -1.84 -1.35
N GLU A 580 32.59 -2.34 -1.02
CA GLU A 580 33.56 -3.05 -1.83
C GLU A 580 35.01 -2.86 -1.35
N GLU A 581 35.68 -3.99 -1.27
CA GLU A 581 37.08 -4.39 -1.21
C GLU A 581 37.91 -4.06 0.04
N PRO A 582 38.46 -5.12 0.69
CA PRO A 582 39.25 -4.99 1.90
C PRO A 582 40.76 -4.80 1.64
N ALA A 583 41.15 -3.95 0.71
CA ALA A 583 42.56 -3.84 0.36
C ALA A 583 43.11 -2.41 0.21
N VAL A 584 42.39 -1.39 0.62
CA VAL A 584 42.91 -0.04 0.64
C VAL A 584 42.85 0.48 2.07
N GLU A 585 43.99 0.89 2.60
CA GLU A 585 44.03 1.70 3.81
C GLU A 585 43.05 2.84 3.65
N GLU A 586 41.95 2.82 4.44
CA GLU A 586 41.01 3.91 4.45
C GLU A 586 41.75 5.17 4.84
N VAL A 587 41.96 6.03 3.88
CA VAL A 587 42.42 7.37 4.14
C VAL A 587 41.33 8.08 4.86
N PHE A 588 41.48 8.36 6.15
CA PHE A 588 40.57 9.16 6.92
C PHE A 588 40.50 10.56 6.27
N ASP A 589 39.41 10.84 5.57
CA ASP A 589 39.19 12.15 5.00
C ASP A 589 38.48 13.02 6.02
N PHE A 590 39.22 13.90 6.66
CA PHE A 590 38.68 14.86 7.60
C PHE A 590 37.61 15.76 6.97
N GLY A 591 37.76 16.10 5.69
CA GLY A 591 36.81 16.91 4.96
C GLY A 591 35.45 16.23 4.87
N ASP A 592 35.42 14.93 4.52
CA ASP A 592 34.17 14.18 4.44
C ASP A 592 33.48 14.04 5.79
N VAL A 593 34.22 13.78 6.84
CA VAL A 593 33.67 13.67 8.19
C VAL A 593 33.05 14.99 8.64
N VAL A 594 33.73 16.12 8.38
CA VAL A 594 33.22 17.45 8.70
C VAL A 594 31.93 17.75 7.91
N VAL A 595 31.92 17.41 6.62
CA VAL A 595 30.74 17.61 5.78
C VAL A 595 29.55 16.79 6.28
N HIS A 596 29.74 15.51 6.58
CA HIS A 596 28.68 14.65 7.12
C HIS A 596 28.16 15.16 8.46
N GLN A 597 29.05 15.60 9.33
CA GLN A 597 28.66 16.13 10.63
C GLN A 597 27.94 17.47 10.50
N ALA A 598 28.35 18.32 9.57
CA ALA A 598 27.67 19.58 9.28
C ALA A 598 26.25 19.33 8.75
N ILE A 599 26.09 18.40 7.82
CA ILE A 599 24.78 18.01 7.29
C ILE A 599 23.89 17.47 8.42
N HIS A 600 24.40 16.58 9.25
CA HIS A 600 23.67 16.02 10.37
C HIS A 600 23.22 17.08 11.37
N THR A 601 24.11 18.01 11.71
CA THR A 601 23.81 19.10 12.65
C THR A 601 22.75 20.05 12.10
N ILE A 602 22.88 20.46 10.83
CA ILE A 602 21.90 21.34 10.16
C ILE A 602 20.56 20.61 10.08
N GLU A 603 20.56 19.36 9.64
CA GLU A 603 19.34 18.55 9.54
C GLU A 603 18.65 18.44 10.90
N TYR A 604 19.39 18.17 11.97
CA TYR A 604 18.82 18.04 13.31
C TYR A 604 18.23 19.37 13.80
N CYS A 605 18.99 20.46 13.76
CA CYS A 605 18.56 21.75 14.29
C CYS A 605 17.36 22.33 13.53
N LEU A 606 17.42 22.31 12.21
CA LEU A 606 16.30 22.75 11.39
C LEU A 606 15.13 21.77 11.46
N GLY A 607 15.43 20.49 11.55
CA GLY A 607 14.44 19.44 11.69
C GLY A 607 13.64 19.54 12.99
N CYS A 608 14.25 19.95 14.09
CA CYS A 608 13.54 20.18 15.35
C CYS A 608 12.44 21.23 15.19
N ILE A 609 12.75 22.33 14.53
CA ILE A 609 11.78 23.40 14.28
C ILE A 609 10.71 22.93 13.29
N SER A 610 11.13 22.35 12.19
CA SER A 610 10.24 21.88 11.13
C SER A 610 9.30 20.77 11.61
N ASN A 611 9.83 19.79 12.35
CA ASN A 611 9.03 18.69 12.88
C ASN A 611 8.02 19.15 13.92
N THR A 612 8.39 20.10 14.77
CA THR A 612 7.46 20.71 15.72
C THR A 612 6.32 21.41 14.98
N ALA A 613 6.64 22.13 13.89
CA ALA A 613 5.61 22.74 13.04
C ALA A 613 4.76 21.67 12.33
N SER A 614 5.36 20.54 11.93
CA SER A 614 4.61 19.44 11.29
C SER A 614 3.57 18.81 12.23
N TYR A 615 3.82 18.77 13.52
CA TYR A 615 2.83 18.29 14.50
C TYR A 615 1.57 19.16 14.59
N LEU A 616 1.60 20.38 14.06
CA LEU A 616 0.39 21.19 13.91
C LEU A 616 -0.66 20.55 12.99
N ARG A 617 -0.30 19.51 12.25
CA ARG A 617 -1.26 18.66 11.52
C ARG A 617 -2.32 18.06 12.42
N LEU A 618 -1.95 17.73 13.65
CA LEU A 618 -2.91 17.24 14.66
C LEU A 618 -4.04 18.25 14.87
N TRP A 619 -3.67 19.50 15.07
CA TRP A 619 -4.65 20.58 15.19
C TRP A 619 -5.48 20.75 13.91
N ALA A 620 -4.82 20.88 12.77
CA ALA A 620 -5.48 21.17 11.51
C ALA A 620 -6.50 20.08 11.13
N LEU A 621 -6.13 18.82 11.24
CA LEU A 621 -7.02 17.71 10.92
C LEU A 621 -8.13 17.52 11.94
N SER A 622 -7.85 17.72 13.23
CA SER A 622 -8.87 17.67 14.27
C SER A 622 -9.93 18.75 14.06
N LEU A 623 -9.48 19.96 13.76
CA LEU A 623 -10.38 21.08 13.49
C LEU A 623 -11.20 20.84 12.22
N ALA A 624 -10.56 20.35 11.15
CA ALA A 624 -11.24 20.05 9.90
C ALA A 624 -12.33 18.97 10.08
N HIS A 625 -12.02 17.91 10.82
CA HIS A 625 -13.00 16.87 11.12
C HIS A 625 -14.20 17.40 11.91
N ALA A 626 -13.95 18.19 12.95
CA ALA A 626 -14.99 18.79 13.76
C ALA A 626 -15.88 19.72 12.94
N GLN A 627 -15.29 20.53 12.07
CA GLN A 627 -16.03 21.47 11.22
C GLN A 627 -16.85 20.76 10.13
N LEU A 628 -16.30 19.72 9.52
CA LEU A 628 -17.04 18.91 8.56
C LEU A 628 -18.24 18.20 9.21
N SER A 629 -18.06 17.69 10.43
CA SER A 629 -19.15 17.08 11.19
C SER A 629 -20.26 18.09 11.49
N GLU A 630 -19.88 19.30 11.90
CA GLU A 630 -20.84 20.38 12.18
C GLU A 630 -21.58 20.83 10.91
N VAL A 631 -20.87 21.01 9.80
CA VAL A 631 -21.48 21.36 8.51
C VAL A 631 -22.46 20.29 8.07
N LEU A 632 -22.09 19.02 8.19
CA LEU A 632 -22.99 17.93 7.81
C LEU A 632 -24.26 17.92 8.67
N TRP A 633 -24.12 18.14 9.97
CA TRP A 633 -25.29 18.25 10.85
C TRP A 633 -26.17 19.41 10.47
N THR A 634 -25.63 20.62 10.35
CA THR A 634 -26.41 21.84 10.11
C THR A 634 -27.02 21.90 8.72
N MET A 635 -26.31 21.42 7.71
CA MET A 635 -26.78 21.51 6.32
C MET A 635 -27.73 20.38 5.93
N VAL A 636 -27.56 19.19 6.47
CA VAL A 636 -28.34 18.02 6.08
C VAL A 636 -29.39 17.68 7.12
N MET A 637 -29.00 17.42 8.36
CA MET A 637 -29.93 16.94 9.38
C MET A 637 -30.90 18.00 9.86
N HIS A 638 -30.49 19.23 9.95
CA HIS A 638 -31.30 20.34 10.41
C HIS A 638 -32.49 20.63 9.48
N VAL A 639 -32.35 20.37 8.19
CA VAL A 639 -33.45 20.52 7.20
C VAL A 639 -34.64 19.62 7.55
N GLY A 640 -34.36 18.36 7.92
CA GLY A 640 -35.41 17.41 8.32
C GLY A 640 -36.02 17.75 9.68
N LEU A 641 -35.26 18.28 10.62
CA LEU A 641 -35.73 18.62 11.97
C LEU A 641 -36.60 19.87 12.02
N ASN A 642 -36.48 20.79 11.08
CA ASN A 642 -37.22 22.04 11.05
C ASN A 642 -38.67 21.92 10.58
N VAL A 643 -39.06 20.82 9.92
CA VAL A 643 -40.39 20.62 9.42
C VAL A 643 -41.31 20.07 10.53
N ARG A 644 -42.36 20.79 10.89
CA ARG A 644 -43.23 20.49 12.04
C ARG A 644 -44.48 19.69 11.67
N SER A 645 -44.67 19.34 10.40
CA SER A 645 -45.87 18.59 9.94
C SER A 645 -45.64 17.08 9.98
N LEU A 646 -46.72 16.30 9.81
CA LEU A 646 -46.64 14.83 9.66
C LEU A 646 -45.77 14.43 8.48
N GLY A 647 -45.77 15.23 7.39
CA GLY A 647 -44.83 15.05 6.28
C GLY A 647 -43.36 15.25 6.67
N GLY A 648 -43.11 16.01 7.74
CA GLY A 648 -41.78 16.17 8.31
C GLY A 648 -41.18 14.90 8.89
N GLY A 649 -42.01 14.00 9.45
CA GLY A 649 -41.56 12.70 9.94
C GLY A 649 -41.06 11.79 8.81
N ILE A 650 -41.78 11.78 7.67
CA ILE A 650 -41.35 11.02 6.48
C ILE A 650 -40.11 11.63 5.88
N LEU A 651 -40.06 12.95 5.75
CA LEU A 651 -38.86 13.67 5.26
C LEU A 651 -37.66 13.41 6.14
N LEU A 652 -37.86 13.33 7.46
CA LEU A 652 -36.78 13.04 8.43
C LEU A 652 -36.13 11.67 8.19
N VAL A 653 -36.92 10.66 7.81
CA VAL A 653 -36.40 9.32 7.49
C VAL A 653 -35.44 9.40 6.30
N PHE A 654 -35.81 10.08 5.23
CA PHE A 654 -34.94 10.23 4.06
C PHE A 654 -33.70 11.08 4.36
N VAL A 655 -33.86 12.16 5.09
CA VAL A 655 -32.78 13.05 5.49
C VAL A 655 -31.81 12.31 6.42
N PHE A 656 -32.31 11.53 7.35
CA PHE A 656 -31.46 10.72 8.22
C PHE A 656 -30.70 9.65 7.44
N ALA A 657 -31.32 9.00 6.46
CA ALA A 657 -30.62 8.05 5.59
C ALA A 657 -29.49 8.73 4.82
N ALA A 658 -29.72 9.90 4.26
CA ALA A 658 -28.70 10.70 3.59
C ALA A 658 -27.60 11.11 4.55
N PHE A 659 -27.95 11.58 5.75
CA PHE A 659 -27.00 11.96 6.79
C PHE A 659 -26.11 10.78 7.21
N SER A 660 -26.69 9.61 7.46
CA SER A 660 -25.95 8.41 7.85
C SER A 660 -25.00 7.96 6.75
N THR A 661 -25.45 7.97 5.50
CA THR A 661 -24.63 7.59 4.35
C THR A 661 -23.44 8.53 4.19
N LEU A 662 -23.69 9.84 4.25
CA LEU A 662 -22.63 10.86 4.15
C LEU A 662 -21.67 10.79 5.33
N THR A 663 -22.15 10.55 6.55
CA THR A 663 -21.31 10.39 7.73
C THR A 663 -20.36 9.22 7.56
N ILE A 664 -20.86 8.06 7.15
CA ILE A 664 -20.01 6.89 6.93
C ILE A 664 -19.04 7.13 5.78
N ALA A 665 -19.53 7.63 4.65
CA ALA A 665 -18.68 7.77 3.47
C ALA A 665 -17.61 8.86 3.65
N ILE A 666 -17.96 10.03 4.12
CA ILE A 666 -17.05 11.17 4.21
C ILE A 666 -16.26 11.13 5.52
N LEU A 667 -16.94 11.15 6.65
CA LEU A 667 -16.28 11.33 7.94
C LEU A 667 -15.54 10.09 8.41
N LEU A 668 -16.11 8.91 8.26
CA LEU A 668 -15.45 7.69 8.71
C LEU A 668 -14.42 7.17 7.71
N ILE A 669 -14.74 7.11 6.45
CA ILE A 669 -13.85 6.52 5.45
C ILE A 669 -12.81 7.53 4.99
N MET A 670 -13.23 8.66 4.43
CA MET A 670 -12.29 9.62 3.83
C MET A 670 -11.47 10.33 4.89
N GLU A 671 -12.09 10.90 5.90
CA GLU A 671 -11.39 11.60 6.97
C GLU A 671 -10.59 10.64 7.86
N GLY A 672 -11.09 9.45 8.10
CA GLY A 672 -10.37 8.42 8.83
C GLY A 672 -9.13 7.97 8.09
N LEU A 673 -9.21 7.78 6.77
CA LEU A 673 -8.03 7.43 5.96
C LEU A 673 -7.01 8.57 5.94
N SER A 674 -7.46 9.81 5.80
CA SER A 674 -6.60 10.98 5.85
C SER A 674 -5.87 11.08 7.19
N ALA A 675 -6.59 10.95 8.29
CA ALA A 675 -6.00 10.96 9.63
C ALA A 675 -5.01 9.81 9.84
N PHE A 676 -5.33 8.62 9.33
CA PHE A 676 -4.44 7.47 9.38
C PHE A 676 -3.11 7.75 8.66
N LEU A 677 -3.17 8.26 7.44
CA LEU A 677 -1.98 8.57 6.65
C LEU A 677 -1.12 9.66 7.29
N HIS A 678 -1.75 10.69 7.85
CA HIS A 678 -1.02 11.76 8.52
C HIS A 678 -0.40 11.30 9.85
N ALA A 679 -1.08 10.46 10.62
CA ALA A 679 -0.52 9.85 11.82
C ALA A 679 0.67 8.96 11.47
N LEU A 680 0.56 8.18 10.41
CA LEU A 680 1.63 7.33 9.90
C LEU A 680 2.85 8.17 9.49
N ARG A 681 2.63 9.27 8.77
CA ARG A 681 3.70 10.19 8.40
C ARG A 681 4.41 10.78 9.61
N LEU A 682 3.66 11.22 10.63
CA LEU A 682 4.24 11.75 11.86
C LEU A 682 5.12 10.71 12.55
N HIS A 683 4.68 9.44 12.57
CA HIS A 683 5.50 8.38 13.14
C HIS A 683 6.76 8.11 12.33
N TRP A 684 6.65 8.08 11.01
CA TRP A 684 7.79 7.76 10.16
C TRP A 684 8.83 8.88 10.12
N VAL A 685 8.39 10.11 9.87
CA VAL A 685 9.30 11.24 9.62
C VAL A 685 9.78 11.87 10.92
N GLU A 686 8.88 12.15 11.84
CA GLU A 686 9.21 12.93 13.04
C GLU A 686 9.71 12.07 14.20
N PHE A 687 9.23 10.85 14.33
CA PHE A 687 9.57 9.99 15.46
C PHE A 687 10.66 8.96 15.10
N GLN A 688 10.40 8.10 14.13
CA GLN A 688 11.33 7.01 13.79
C GLN A 688 12.64 7.53 13.20
N ASN A 689 12.60 8.62 12.47
CA ASN A 689 13.80 9.24 11.91
C ASN A 689 14.81 9.64 12.97
N LYS A 690 14.38 9.86 14.21
CA LYS A 690 15.28 10.25 15.31
C LYS A 690 16.20 9.13 15.78
N PHE A 691 15.77 7.89 15.66
CA PHE A 691 16.51 6.75 16.22
C PHE A 691 16.56 5.52 15.31
N TYR A 692 15.75 5.43 14.30
CA TYR A 692 15.58 4.24 13.48
C TYR A 692 16.21 4.42 12.11
N VAL A 693 17.24 3.66 11.83
CA VAL A 693 17.98 3.74 10.55
C VAL A 693 17.27 2.96 9.44
N GLY A 694 16.79 1.76 9.74
CA GLY A 694 16.01 0.97 8.80
C GLY A 694 16.79 0.38 7.63
N THR A 695 18.05 0.03 7.84
CA THR A 695 18.94 -0.53 6.78
C THR A 695 19.15 -2.03 6.90
N GLY A 696 18.46 -2.71 7.80
CA GLY A 696 18.59 -4.14 8.01
C GLY A 696 17.85 -4.99 6.99
N PHE A 697 18.02 -6.28 7.13
CA PHE A 697 17.33 -7.28 6.31
C PHE A 697 16.32 -8.05 7.17
N LYS A 698 15.15 -8.29 6.61
CA LYS A 698 14.12 -9.08 7.29
C LYS A 698 14.46 -10.56 7.22
N PHE A 699 14.32 -11.24 8.36
CA PHE A 699 14.41 -12.69 8.40
C PHE A 699 13.15 -13.28 7.78
N MET A 700 13.32 -13.98 6.66
CA MET A 700 12.24 -14.63 5.93
C MET A 700 12.53 -16.13 5.83
N PRO A 701 12.03 -16.94 6.79
CA PRO A 701 12.21 -18.38 6.73
C PRO A 701 11.42 -18.98 5.56
N PHE A 702 11.92 -20.08 5.01
CA PHE A 702 11.18 -20.82 4.01
C PHE A 702 9.92 -21.42 4.63
N SER A 703 8.76 -21.04 4.08
CA SER A 703 7.47 -21.52 4.56
C SER A 703 6.54 -21.77 3.39
N PHE A 704 5.81 -22.87 3.45
CA PHE A 704 4.77 -23.15 2.47
C PHE A 704 3.54 -22.26 2.58
N GLU A 705 3.33 -21.63 3.72
CA GLU A 705 2.24 -20.65 3.89
C GLU A 705 2.43 -19.43 3.00
N ILE A 706 3.66 -18.96 2.84
CA ILE A 706 4.00 -17.84 1.94
C ILE A 706 3.65 -18.21 0.50
N ILE A 707 3.91 -19.43 0.11
CA ILE A 707 3.60 -19.97 -1.23
C ILE A 707 2.09 -20.05 -1.44
N ARG A 708 1.36 -20.49 -0.41
CA ARG A 708 -0.10 -20.60 -0.44
C ARG A 708 -0.77 -19.23 -0.60
N GLU A 709 -0.20 -18.19 -0.03
CA GLU A 709 -0.69 -16.82 -0.13
C GLU A 709 -0.30 -16.10 -1.44
N GLY A 710 0.47 -16.74 -2.31
CA GLY A 710 0.88 -16.17 -3.59
C GLY A 710 2.00 -15.14 -3.53
N ARG A 711 2.65 -14.99 -2.39
CA ARG A 711 3.74 -14.00 -2.20
C ARG A 711 5.09 -14.41 -2.79
N PHE A 712 5.18 -15.61 -3.33
CA PHE A 712 6.45 -16.18 -3.81
C PHE A 712 6.70 -15.92 -5.30
N ASP A 713 5.77 -15.32 -6.01
CA ASP A 713 5.91 -15.04 -7.44
C ASP A 713 6.72 -13.75 -7.74
N ASP A 714 7.16 -13.05 -6.73
CA ASP A 714 8.08 -11.91 -6.81
C ASP A 714 9.51 -12.38 -6.42
#